data_01bed207a8a551f52e2600bb7f522c15
#
_entry.id   01bed207a8a551f52e2600bb7f522c15
#
_cell.length_a   1.000
_cell.length_b   1.000
_cell.length_c   1.000
_cell.angle_alpha   90.00
_cell.angle_beta   90.00
_cell.angle_gamma   90.00
#
_symmetry.space_group_name_H-M   'P 1'
#
loop_
_entity.id
_entity.type
_entity.pdbx_description
1 polymer ?
#
loop_
_entity_poly.entity_id
_entity_poly.type
_entity_poly.pdbx_seq_one_letter_code
_entity_poly.pdbx_strand_id
1 'polypeptide(L)'
;MFTISRSLFLQLRHALLLGLTPFASLAAQQLTTETRDPNQKQDPTFTQSYQEWLANPKHGSPLVDHLPLVAGIPTPRDVLGYHIGAPRKLTYYADQLKYYRALAAATPRVKIETIGRSDEGRELVVVWISSEPNMRRLDQNRKNLARIADPRGMTEAQVKSVLADTKPHYHFMGGLHSGETGPSEMLMELAYRLVTETSPLISQIREQLYVSMTPAADADGRDRNVDWFFRGLDMAAAIPAPAITPAITPAITPAAPARPAAPVAAGDTTRRAPTAAPAVPAPGGGFGGGAGVPYWGKYVYHDNNRDINIKLVQMRAIIEWYFTAHPPIMHDLHEAQPLLYTYTGGPPQNPNLDPILFAELPWFGNWEMAQMTKWGMPGVYTHAFMDGWSPGYLGSVAYNHNGLMKMYETQSGRDLDSTAMANARSGTATAAPTVGGGLGGGRGGAVPTGRGGAQDREWYRGNPIGFNDIATFTRRSNTNYMQTGVLSALQLASMFPATVLENFYIKTRNSIEEGKVKAPYGFVIPLQRDMTRVAEFVNLLRVQRIDVGQATAPVKVGAITYPAGSYVIKRDQPYGRLAKNLIERQQYPDARLNTYDDSGWSMGLAMDVDVVEIADPSILKAAVSPVEKIVLKGNTRGSGNAAIAVAHTGSNNMVTLRYLMRTVPMKVAERSFSAGDTTFPAGSFVVDGKYAPRVRTLVDSLGLTAAMLGSMPSVTMHDADVPRVAMYSQWSGTQNLGWYRLTFDEFKIPFDL
;
A
#
# COMPACT_ATOMS: atom_id res chain seq x y z
N MET A 1 -59.27 50.04 -14.40
CA MET A 1 -58.45 51.06 -15.04
C MET A 1 -57.48 51.60 -14.00
N PHE A 2 -56.30 51.07 -13.90
CA PHE A 2 -55.25 51.60 -13.02
C PHE A 2 -54.14 52.15 -13.88
N THR A 3 -54.00 53.48 -13.84
CA THR A 3 -52.93 54.22 -14.51
C THR A 3 -51.65 54.09 -13.74
N ILE A 4 -50.65 53.34 -14.24
CA ILE A 4 -49.31 53.24 -13.65
C ILE A 4 -48.47 54.43 -14.10
N SER A 5 -48.04 55.22 -13.13
CA SER A 5 -47.26 56.44 -13.27
C SER A 5 -45.93 56.21 -13.96
N ARG A 6 -45.58 57.03 -14.95
CA ARG A 6 -44.29 57.04 -15.70
C ARG A 6 -43.05 57.32 -14.85
N SER A 7 -43.20 57.62 -13.57
CA SER A 7 -42.02 57.88 -12.66
C SER A 7 -41.32 56.61 -12.14
N LEU A 8 -42.02 55.47 -12.17
CA LEU A 8 -41.45 54.22 -11.70
C LEU A 8 -40.49 53.55 -12.70
N PHE A 9 -40.61 53.86 -13.98
CA PHE A 9 -39.78 53.35 -15.08
C PHE A 9 -38.40 54.04 -15.17
N LEU A 10 -38.26 55.25 -14.67
CA LEU A 10 -36.97 55.95 -14.67
C LEU A 10 -36.10 55.59 -13.45
N GLN A 11 -36.69 55.21 -12.33
CA GLN A 11 -35.92 54.77 -11.14
C GLN A 11 -35.40 53.35 -11.29
N LEU A 12 -36.05 52.48 -12.05
CA LEU A 12 -35.56 51.14 -12.39
C LEU A 12 -34.39 51.13 -13.40
N ARG A 13 -34.27 52.18 -14.22
CA ARG A 13 -33.10 52.31 -15.16
C ARG A 13 -31.83 52.81 -14.49
N HIS A 14 -31.90 53.53 -13.37
CA HIS A 14 -30.73 53.98 -12.63
C HIS A 14 -30.22 52.94 -11.59
N ALA A 15 -31.11 52.03 -11.14
CA ALA A 15 -30.70 50.92 -10.27
C ALA A 15 -30.03 49.78 -11.05
N LEU A 16 -30.23 49.67 -12.37
CA LEU A 16 -29.56 48.67 -13.21
C LEU A 16 -28.15 49.10 -13.69
N LEU A 17 -27.75 50.36 -13.50
CA LEU A 17 -26.44 50.87 -13.94
C LEU A 17 -25.40 51.01 -12.81
N LEU A 18 -25.77 50.78 -11.55
CA LEU A 18 -24.86 50.83 -10.39
C LEU A 18 -24.55 49.45 -9.77
N GLY A 19 -25.04 48.36 -10.35
CA GLY A 19 -24.82 46.98 -9.92
C GLY A 19 -23.83 46.19 -10.76
N LEU A 20 -23.08 46.82 -11.66
CA LEU A 20 -21.89 46.21 -12.30
C LEU A 20 -20.68 46.45 -11.42
N THR A 21 -20.69 45.90 -10.18
CA THR A 21 -19.42 45.39 -9.66
C THR A 21 -18.87 44.43 -10.73
N PRO A 22 -17.57 44.50 -11.08
CA PRO A 22 -17.02 43.44 -11.87
C PRO A 22 -17.22 42.18 -11.03
N PHE A 23 -18.15 41.33 -11.40
CA PHE A 23 -17.97 39.91 -11.17
C PHE A 23 -16.61 39.66 -11.78
N ALA A 24 -15.57 39.60 -10.92
CA ALA A 24 -14.38 38.93 -11.27
C ALA A 24 -14.88 37.62 -11.89
N SER A 25 -14.69 37.50 -13.19
CA SER A 25 -15.02 36.28 -13.91
C SER A 25 -14.34 35.18 -13.10
N LEU A 26 -15.15 34.41 -12.36
CA LEU A 26 -14.77 33.03 -12.19
C LEU A 26 -14.59 32.57 -13.63
N ALA A 27 -13.31 32.54 -14.06
CA ALA A 27 -12.97 31.88 -15.29
C ALA A 27 -13.52 30.49 -15.08
N ALA A 28 -14.64 30.20 -15.76
CA ALA A 28 -15.21 28.87 -15.76
C ALA A 28 -14.03 27.99 -16.09
N GLN A 29 -13.66 27.11 -15.18
CA GLN A 29 -12.52 26.23 -15.34
C GLN A 29 -12.80 25.45 -16.62
N GLN A 30 -12.15 25.87 -17.72
CA GLN A 30 -12.43 25.31 -19.03
C GLN A 30 -11.93 23.88 -18.98
N LEU A 31 -12.85 22.93 -19.14
CA LEU A 31 -12.50 21.51 -19.22
C LEU A 31 -11.50 21.33 -20.36
N THR A 32 -10.27 21.08 -20.01
CA THR A 32 -9.21 20.89 -20.98
C THR A 32 -9.41 19.52 -21.65
N THR A 33 -9.94 19.54 -22.86
CA THR A 33 -10.18 18.32 -23.66
C THR A 33 -9.14 18.10 -24.73
N GLU A 34 -8.29 19.08 -24.98
CA GLU A 34 -7.22 18.99 -25.96
C GLU A 34 -6.11 18.07 -25.46
N THR A 35 -5.87 17.00 -26.20
CA THR A 35 -4.92 15.95 -25.85
C THR A 35 -3.54 16.17 -26.46
N ARG A 36 -3.39 17.11 -27.41
CA ARG A 36 -2.16 17.43 -28.11
C ARG A 36 -1.99 18.91 -28.32
N ASP A 37 -0.74 19.35 -28.40
CA ASP A 37 -0.36 20.62 -29.03
C ASP A 37 -0.01 20.35 -30.50
N PRO A 38 -0.76 20.92 -31.47
CA PRO A 38 -0.52 20.66 -32.88
C PRO A 38 0.84 21.19 -33.36
N ASN A 39 1.45 22.12 -32.61
CA ASN A 39 2.75 22.71 -32.97
C ASN A 39 3.93 21.92 -32.34
N GLN A 40 3.67 21.00 -31.44
CA GLN A 40 4.72 20.22 -30.81
C GLN A 40 5.13 19.04 -31.69
N LYS A 41 6.44 18.96 -31.99
CA LYS A 41 7.00 17.85 -32.76
C LYS A 41 6.82 16.53 -32.01
N GLN A 42 6.30 15.52 -32.71
CA GLN A 42 6.09 14.18 -32.19
C GLN A 42 7.18 13.21 -32.66
N ASP A 43 7.45 12.16 -31.86
CA ASP A 43 8.37 11.09 -32.21
C ASP A 43 7.71 10.11 -33.19
N PRO A 44 8.13 10.07 -34.47
CA PRO A 44 7.54 9.18 -35.45
C PRO A 44 7.82 7.69 -35.17
N THR A 45 8.93 7.40 -34.48
CA THR A 45 9.30 6.01 -34.13
C THR A 45 8.44 5.49 -33.00
N PHE A 46 8.01 6.37 -32.10
CA PHE A 46 7.02 6.00 -31.09
C PHE A 46 5.68 5.69 -31.73
N THR A 47 5.19 6.54 -32.64
CA THR A 47 3.91 6.33 -33.32
C THR A 47 3.91 5.01 -34.08
N GLN A 48 5.00 4.68 -34.78
CA GLN A 48 5.15 3.39 -35.48
C GLN A 48 5.08 2.22 -34.47
N SER A 49 5.89 2.26 -33.40
CA SER A 49 5.93 1.22 -32.38
C SER A 49 4.58 1.05 -31.67
N TYR A 50 3.90 2.16 -31.37
CA TYR A 50 2.58 2.14 -30.77
C TYR A 50 1.58 1.38 -31.65
N GLN A 51 1.53 1.69 -32.96
CA GLN A 51 0.65 1.01 -33.91
C GLN A 51 1.02 -0.46 -34.10
N GLU A 52 2.31 -0.77 -34.13
CA GLU A 52 2.80 -2.13 -34.28
C GLU A 52 2.48 -3.02 -33.07
N TRP A 53 2.62 -2.49 -31.86
CA TRP A 53 2.48 -3.31 -30.62
C TRP A 53 1.08 -3.32 -30.04
N LEU A 54 0.18 -2.51 -30.56
CA LEU A 54 -1.22 -2.48 -30.16
C LEU A 54 -2.02 -3.51 -30.97
N ALA A 55 -2.37 -4.63 -30.33
CA ALA A 55 -3.13 -5.69 -30.99
C ALA A 55 -4.61 -5.31 -31.20
N ASN A 56 -5.18 -4.52 -30.29
CA ASN A 56 -6.55 -4.05 -30.34
C ASN A 56 -6.57 -2.51 -30.26
N PRO A 57 -7.05 -1.81 -31.31
CA PRO A 57 -7.10 -0.34 -31.30
C PRO A 57 -7.90 0.28 -30.15
N LYS A 58 -8.87 -0.45 -29.60
CA LYS A 58 -9.64 0.01 -28.41
C LYS A 58 -8.80 0.08 -27.13
N HIS A 59 -7.60 -0.51 -27.11
CA HIS A 59 -6.69 -0.47 -25.97
C HIS A 59 -5.80 0.78 -25.96
N GLY A 60 -6.20 1.83 -26.67
CA GLY A 60 -5.50 3.09 -26.75
C GLY A 60 -6.43 4.29 -26.55
N SER A 61 -5.83 5.45 -26.34
CA SER A 61 -6.54 6.72 -26.25
C SER A 61 -5.72 7.84 -26.88
N PRO A 62 -6.37 8.97 -27.24
CA PRO A 62 -5.67 10.15 -27.76
C PRO A 62 -4.66 10.78 -26.78
N LEU A 63 -4.72 10.43 -25.49
CA LEU A 63 -3.75 10.90 -24.49
C LEU A 63 -2.39 10.24 -24.62
N VAL A 64 -2.31 9.02 -25.18
CA VAL A 64 -1.13 8.17 -25.11
C VAL A 64 -0.65 7.64 -26.46
N ASP A 65 -1.36 7.95 -27.56
CA ASP A 65 -1.06 7.47 -28.91
C ASP A 65 0.11 8.21 -29.61
N HIS A 66 0.73 9.15 -28.91
CA HIS A 66 1.83 9.98 -29.37
C HIS A 66 2.84 10.19 -28.26
N LEU A 67 4.05 10.64 -28.59
CA LEU A 67 5.06 11.04 -27.64
C LEU A 67 5.81 12.26 -28.19
N PRO A 68 5.97 13.35 -27.43
CA PRO A 68 6.74 14.51 -27.88
C PRO A 68 8.21 14.19 -28.16
N LEU A 69 8.79 14.86 -29.13
CA LEU A 69 10.22 14.84 -29.40
C LEU A 69 10.82 16.21 -29.06
N VAL A 70 11.50 16.30 -27.92
CA VAL A 70 12.08 17.56 -27.42
C VAL A 70 13.60 17.43 -27.39
N ALA A 71 14.28 18.33 -28.10
CA ALA A 71 15.73 18.34 -28.16
C ALA A 71 16.35 18.52 -26.76
N GLY A 72 17.36 17.71 -26.45
CA GLY A 72 18.09 17.77 -25.19
C GLY A 72 17.40 17.11 -23.99
N ILE A 73 16.17 16.60 -24.13
CA ILE A 73 15.49 15.81 -23.11
C ILE A 73 15.37 14.36 -23.59
N PRO A 74 16.04 13.40 -22.93
CA PRO A 74 16.10 12.03 -23.41
C PRO A 74 14.74 11.31 -23.24
N THR A 75 14.28 10.66 -24.31
CA THR A 75 13.15 9.73 -24.22
C THR A 75 13.56 8.45 -23.47
N PRO A 76 12.62 7.63 -22.99
CA PRO A 76 12.97 6.29 -22.51
C PRO A 76 13.80 5.49 -23.52
N ARG A 77 13.48 5.57 -24.82
CA ARG A 77 14.21 4.88 -25.88
C ARG A 77 15.66 5.33 -25.98
N ASP A 78 15.96 6.61 -25.81
CA ASP A 78 17.33 7.13 -25.92
C ASP A 78 18.27 6.54 -24.86
N VAL A 79 17.71 6.17 -23.70
CA VAL A 79 18.47 5.61 -22.56
C VAL A 79 18.41 4.08 -22.51
N LEU A 80 17.25 3.50 -22.81
CA LEU A 80 16.98 2.06 -22.66
C LEU A 80 17.17 1.30 -23.98
N GLY A 81 17.15 1.99 -25.12
CA GLY A 81 17.21 1.38 -26.46
C GLY A 81 15.86 0.91 -27.03
N TYR A 82 14.75 1.12 -26.29
CA TYR A 82 13.40 0.74 -26.71
C TYR A 82 12.33 1.67 -26.09
N HIS A 83 11.18 1.80 -26.77
CA HIS A 83 10.01 2.45 -26.21
C HIS A 83 9.32 1.53 -25.17
N ILE A 84 8.69 2.12 -24.19
CA ILE A 84 7.96 1.38 -23.16
C ILE A 84 6.81 0.57 -23.79
N GLY A 85 6.57 -0.62 -23.25
CA GLY A 85 5.59 -1.56 -23.80
C GLY A 85 6.10 -2.39 -24.96
N ALA A 86 7.40 -2.31 -25.29
CA ALA A 86 8.03 -3.14 -26.30
C ALA A 86 7.87 -4.63 -25.99
N PRO A 87 7.54 -5.48 -26.99
CA PRO A 87 7.50 -6.92 -26.82
C PRO A 87 8.83 -7.47 -26.33
N ARG A 88 8.78 -8.46 -25.44
CA ARG A 88 9.95 -9.16 -24.91
C ARG A 88 10.98 -8.25 -24.23
N LYS A 89 10.54 -7.12 -23.64
CA LYS A 89 11.37 -6.17 -22.90
C LYS A 89 10.78 -5.91 -21.52
N LEU A 90 11.62 -5.95 -20.50
CA LEU A 90 11.42 -5.43 -19.17
C LEU A 90 12.70 -4.74 -18.70
N THR A 91 12.55 -3.69 -17.89
CA THR A 91 13.64 -2.82 -17.48
C THR A 91 14.13 -3.18 -16.08
N TYR A 92 15.43 -3.44 -15.90
CA TYR A 92 16.05 -3.60 -14.60
C TYR A 92 15.94 -2.30 -13.77
N TYR A 93 15.91 -2.43 -12.47
CA TYR A 93 15.80 -1.27 -11.58
C TYR A 93 16.95 -0.26 -11.78
N ALA A 94 18.17 -0.75 -11.95
CA ALA A 94 19.33 0.10 -12.23
C ALA A 94 19.16 0.93 -13.52
N ASP A 95 18.56 0.36 -14.56
CA ASP A 95 18.28 1.06 -15.83
C ASP A 95 17.12 2.06 -15.69
N GLN A 96 16.10 1.74 -14.87
CA GLN A 96 15.08 2.72 -14.51
C GLN A 96 15.71 3.93 -13.82
N LEU A 97 16.58 3.73 -12.84
CA LEU A 97 17.29 4.84 -12.17
C LEU A 97 18.18 5.61 -13.12
N LYS A 98 18.88 4.93 -14.03
CA LYS A 98 19.68 5.57 -15.07
C LYS A 98 18.84 6.50 -15.93
N TYR A 99 17.65 6.05 -16.34
CA TYR A 99 16.71 6.86 -17.11
C TYR A 99 16.24 8.10 -16.32
N TYR A 100 15.76 7.93 -15.10
CA TYR A 100 15.27 9.05 -14.29
C TYR A 100 16.38 10.06 -13.99
N ARG A 101 17.62 9.62 -13.75
CA ARG A 101 18.78 10.50 -13.57
C ARG A 101 19.12 11.28 -14.83
N ALA A 102 19.06 10.64 -15.99
CA ALA A 102 19.24 11.31 -17.27
C ALA A 102 18.16 12.38 -17.50
N LEU A 103 16.91 12.06 -17.17
CA LEU A 103 15.79 13.00 -17.26
C LEU A 103 15.98 14.20 -16.30
N ALA A 104 16.35 13.94 -15.05
CA ALA A 104 16.59 14.98 -14.06
C ALA A 104 17.77 15.89 -14.41
N ALA A 105 18.81 15.36 -15.05
CA ALA A 105 19.95 16.14 -15.53
C ALA A 105 19.58 17.05 -16.71
N ALA A 106 18.58 16.66 -17.50
CA ALA A 106 18.18 17.39 -18.71
C ALA A 106 17.20 18.55 -18.44
N THR A 107 16.54 18.61 -17.29
CA THR A 107 15.51 19.61 -17.02
C THR A 107 15.31 19.90 -15.53
N PRO A 108 15.12 21.17 -15.14
CA PRO A 108 14.82 21.54 -13.74
C PRO A 108 13.38 21.18 -13.30
N ARG A 109 12.56 20.64 -14.19
CA ARG A 109 11.22 20.13 -13.87
C ARG A 109 11.24 18.84 -13.09
N VAL A 110 12.39 18.16 -13.01
CA VAL A 110 12.58 16.87 -12.34
C VAL A 110 13.59 16.97 -11.21
N LYS A 111 13.27 16.37 -10.09
CA LYS A 111 14.19 16.17 -8.95
C LYS A 111 14.08 14.73 -8.47
N ILE A 112 15.23 14.13 -8.15
CA ILE A 112 15.27 12.79 -7.53
C ILE A 112 15.67 12.94 -6.08
N GLU A 113 14.95 12.26 -5.21
CA GLU A 113 15.19 12.19 -3.77
C GLU A 113 15.43 10.73 -3.37
N THR A 114 16.56 10.43 -2.75
CA THR A 114 16.83 9.13 -2.16
C THR A 114 16.16 9.07 -0.80
N ILE A 115 15.28 8.08 -0.60
CA ILE A 115 14.48 7.93 0.61
C ILE A 115 14.95 6.79 1.52
N GLY A 116 15.84 5.94 1.04
CA GLY A 116 16.37 4.81 1.80
C GLY A 116 17.10 3.81 0.91
N ARG A 117 17.29 2.62 1.47
CA ARG A 117 17.86 1.46 0.76
C ARG A 117 17.02 0.22 1.04
N SER A 118 16.95 -0.67 0.05
CA SER A 118 16.32 -1.98 0.19
C SER A 118 17.17 -2.92 1.06
N ASP A 119 16.65 -4.11 1.39
CA ASP A 119 17.38 -5.16 2.11
C ASP A 119 18.66 -5.60 1.42
N GLU A 120 18.74 -5.52 0.09
CA GLU A 120 19.93 -5.85 -0.70
C GLU A 120 20.79 -4.62 -1.04
N GLY A 121 20.47 -3.47 -0.45
CA GLY A 121 21.26 -2.25 -0.55
C GLY A 121 20.95 -1.38 -1.78
N ARG A 122 19.94 -1.70 -2.58
CA ARG A 122 19.49 -0.84 -3.69
C ARG A 122 18.92 0.46 -3.16
N GLU A 123 19.25 1.53 -3.85
CA GLU A 123 18.76 2.87 -3.50
C GLU A 123 17.27 2.99 -3.81
N LEU A 124 16.49 3.40 -2.82
CA LEU A 124 15.06 3.68 -3.01
C LEU A 124 14.89 5.16 -3.28
N VAL A 125 14.18 5.51 -4.35
CA VAL A 125 14.05 6.89 -4.79
C VAL A 125 12.60 7.31 -5.00
N VAL A 126 12.39 8.63 -4.85
CA VAL A 126 11.18 9.31 -5.31
C VAL A 126 11.57 10.33 -6.37
N VAL A 127 10.87 10.29 -7.48
CA VAL A 127 11.04 11.22 -8.61
C VAL A 127 9.93 12.26 -8.54
N TRP A 128 10.32 13.54 -8.43
CA TRP A 128 9.41 14.68 -8.37
C TRP A 128 9.33 15.36 -9.73
N ILE A 129 8.11 15.74 -10.14
CA ILE A 129 7.85 16.42 -11.41
C ILE A 129 6.84 17.54 -11.19
N SER A 130 7.15 18.73 -11.66
CA SER A 130 6.21 19.86 -11.71
C SER A 130 6.75 20.94 -12.68
N SER A 131 6.06 22.09 -12.78
CA SER A 131 6.59 23.24 -13.49
C SER A 131 7.84 23.79 -12.80
N GLU A 132 8.71 24.44 -13.55
CA GLU A 132 9.94 25.01 -12.99
C GLU A 132 9.68 25.99 -11.83
N PRO A 133 8.69 26.91 -11.93
CA PRO A 133 8.33 27.75 -10.79
C PRO A 133 7.92 26.97 -9.55
N ASN A 134 7.16 25.88 -9.73
CA ASN A 134 6.77 25.02 -8.64
C ASN A 134 7.98 24.29 -8.03
N MET A 135 8.85 23.72 -8.87
CA MET A 135 10.05 23.00 -8.38
C MET A 135 10.97 23.89 -7.54
N ARG A 136 11.08 25.18 -7.87
CA ARG A 136 11.79 26.14 -7.01
C ARG A 136 11.14 26.36 -5.65
N ARG A 137 9.84 26.09 -5.52
CA ARG A 137 9.05 26.26 -4.28
C ARG A 137 8.72 24.92 -3.60
N LEU A 138 9.29 23.80 -4.03
CA LEU A 138 8.97 22.47 -3.53
C LEU A 138 9.07 22.38 -2.00
N ASP A 139 10.15 22.87 -1.42
CA ASP A 139 10.35 22.80 0.04
C ASP A 139 9.33 23.67 0.80
N GLN A 140 8.93 24.82 0.22
CA GLN A 140 7.86 25.62 0.82
C GLN A 140 6.51 24.92 0.74
N ASN A 141 6.19 24.30 -0.39
CA ASN A 141 4.96 23.53 -0.55
C ASN A 141 4.88 22.34 0.43
N ARG A 142 6.01 21.63 0.63
CA ARG A 142 6.08 20.55 1.65
C ARG A 142 5.83 21.08 3.06
N LYS A 143 6.40 22.22 3.43
CA LYS A 143 6.12 22.88 4.72
C LYS A 143 4.66 23.26 4.87
N ASN A 144 4.03 23.75 3.81
CA ASN A 144 2.63 24.10 3.82
C ASN A 144 1.75 22.85 3.98
N LEU A 145 2.03 21.76 3.25
CA LEU A 145 1.33 20.48 3.38
C LEU A 145 1.48 19.91 4.80
N ALA A 146 2.65 19.99 5.40
CA ALA A 146 2.85 19.59 6.80
C ALA A 146 1.97 20.39 7.77
N ARG A 147 1.79 21.70 7.54
CA ARG A 147 0.87 22.54 8.33
C ARG A 147 -0.59 22.18 8.11
N ILE A 148 -0.97 21.78 6.90
CA ILE A 148 -2.34 21.29 6.61
C ILE A 148 -2.59 19.94 7.29
N ALA A 149 -1.57 19.07 7.30
CA ALA A 149 -1.61 17.76 7.96
C ALA A 149 -1.64 17.85 9.50
N ASP A 150 -1.16 18.97 10.08
CA ASP A 150 -1.31 19.27 11.50
C ASP A 150 -1.64 20.76 11.71
N PRO A 151 -2.93 21.13 11.67
CA PRO A 151 -3.35 22.53 11.79
C PRO A 151 -3.49 23.03 13.22
N ARG A 152 -3.08 22.27 14.22
CA ARG A 152 -3.18 22.67 15.62
C ARG A 152 -2.46 24.01 15.87
N GLY A 153 -3.11 24.91 16.57
CA GLY A 153 -2.57 26.25 16.85
C GLY A 153 -2.65 27.25 15.69
N MET A 154 -3.21 26.88 14.53
CA MET A 154 -3.45 27.82 13.43
C MET A 154 -4.80 28.53 13.60
N THR A 155 -4.82 29.84 13.31
CA THR A 155 -6.07 30.60 13.16
C THR A 155 -6.70 30.31 11.79
N GLU A 156 -8.01 30.56 11.65
CA GLU A 156 -8.71 30.42 10.36
C GLU A 156 -8.06 31.23 9.24
N ALA A 157 -7.58 32.43 9.53
CA ALA A 157 -6.90 33.28 8.56
C ALA A 157 -5.57 32.64 8.09
N GLN A 158 -4.82 32.03 9.01
CA GLN A 158 -3.60 31.30 8.67
C GLN A 158 -3.89 30.05 7.84
N VAL A 159 -4.96 29.31 8.17
CA VAL A 159 -5.38 28.14 7.37
C VAL A 159 -5.75 28.57 5.95
N LYS A 160 -6.57 29.59 5.79
CA LYS A 160 -6.94 30.13 4.46
C LYS A 160 -5.73 30.56 3.65
N SER A 161 -4.77 31.24 4.31
CA SER A 161 -3.53 31.69 3.65
C SER A 161 -2.66 30.51 3.21
N VAL A 162 -2.51 29.49 4.05
CA VAL A 162 -1.71 28.29 3.72
C VAL A 162 -2.36 27.49 2.60
N LEU A 163 -3.68 27.28 2.64
CA LEU A 163 -4.41 26.58 1.57
C LEU A 163 -4.25 27.31 0.24
N ALA A 164 -4.37 28.65 0.22
CA ALA A 164 -4.22 29.45 -0.99
C ALA A 164 -2.80 29.44 -1.59
N ASP A 165 -1.75 29.28 -0.74
CA ASP A 165 -0.34 29.23 -1.17
C ASP A 165 0.19 27.81 -1.43
N THR A 166 -0.67 26.78 -1.35
CA THR A 166 -0.29 25.38 -1.47
C THR A 166 -0.84 24.78 -2.76
N LYS A 167 -0.09 23.88 -3.36
CA LYS A 167 -0.56 23.02 -4.44
C LYS A 167 -0.63 21.56 -3.98
N PRO A 168 -1.64 20.80 -4.42
CA PRO A 168 -1.72 19.39 -4.08
C PRO A 168 -0.51 18.61 -4.57
N HIS A 169 -0.11 17.65 -3.77
CA HIS A 169 0.89 16.66 -4.12
C HIS A 169 0.20 15.32 -4.42
N TYR A 170 0.42 14.81 -5.62
CA TYR A 170 -0.10 13.54 -6.11
C TYR A 170 1.05 12.55 -6.26
N HIS A 171 1.04 11.47 -5.48
CA HIS A 171 2.10 10.45 -5.49
C HIS A 171 1.64 9.17 -6.17
N PHE A 172 2.44 8.65 -7.09
CA PHE A 172 2.28 7.32 -7.68
C PHE A 172 3.26 6.33 -7.06
N MET A 173 2.77 5.15 -6.73
CA MET A 173 3.58 4.05 -6.25
C MET A 173 3.52 2.91 -7.26
N GLY A 174 4.66 2.56 -7.86
CA GLY A 174 4.81 1.45 -8.76
C GLY A 174 5.58 0.30 -8.15
N GLY A 175 5.30 -0.91 -8.61
CA GLY A 175 6.07 -2.10 -8.28
C GLY A 175 6.16 -2.42 -6.79
N LEU A 176 5.09 -2.19 -6.03
CA LEU A 176 4.97 -2.67 -4.67
C LEU A 176 4.97 -4.20 -4.67
N HIS A 177 4.15 -4.81 -5.50
CA HIS A 177 4.31 -6.21 -5.88
C HIS A 177 5.22 -6.27 -7.11
N SER A 178 6.43 -6.72 -6.94
CA SER A 178 7.45 -6.70 -8.00
C SER A 178 7.16 -7.56 -9.22
N GLY A 179 6.27 -8.55 -9.09
CA GLY A 179 5.75 -9.36 -10.19
C GLY A 179 4.76 -8.61 -11.10
N GLU A 180 4.21 -7.52 -10.63
CA GLU A 180 3.30 -6.62 -11.34
C GLU A 180 4.13 -5.56 -12.08
N THR A 181 4.63 -5.93 -13.26
CA THR A 181 5.73 -5.22 -13.89
C THR A 181 5.35 -3.96 -14.65
N GLY A 182 4.10 -3.84 -15.06
CA GLY A 182 3.59 -2.74 -15.88
C GLY A 182 3.66 -1.36 -15.23
N PRO A 183 3.30 -1.18 -13.95
CA PRO A 183 3.39 0.13 -13.30
C PRO A 183 4.77 0.76 -13.39
N SER A 184 5.82 0.01 -13.07
CA SER A 184 7.20 0.50 -13.12
C SER A 184 7.65 0.89 -14.53
N GLU A 185 7.18 0.18 -15.55
CA GLU A 185 7.42 0.53 -16.96
C GLU A 185 6.64 1.81 -17.34
N MET A 186 5.35 1.84 -17.07
CA MET A 186 4.46 2.95 -17.43
C MET A 186 4.94 4.28 -16.84
N LEU A 187 5.41 4.29 -15.59
CA LEU A 187 5.84 5.50 -14.90
C LEU A 187 7.02 6.18 -15.60
N MET A 188 7.90 5.45 -16.30
CA MET A 188 8.98 6.05 -17.07
C MET A 188 8.46 6.88 -18.26
N GLU A 189 7.49 6.35 -19.01
CA GLU A 189 6.87 7.07 -20.12
C GLU A 189 6.01 8.24 -19.62
N LEU A 190 5.26 8.04 -18.53
CA LEU A 190 4.49 9.10 -17.89
C LEU A 190 5.39 10.26 -17.43
N ALA A 191 6.55 9.96 -16.85
CA ALA A 191 7.50 10.98 -16.42
C ALA A 191 7.97 11.84 -17.59
N TYR A 192 8.34 11.20 -18.72
CA TYR A 192 8.73 11.94 -19.93
C TYR A 192 7.59 12.84 -20.44
N ARG A 193 6.38 12.30 -20.52
CA ARG A 193 5.19 13.03 -20.98
C ARG A 193 4.90 14.23 -20.08
N LEU A 194 4.87 14.05 -18.79
CA LEU A 194 4.63 15.13 -17.82
C LEU A 194 5.69 16.23 -17.91
N VAL A 195 6.91 15.89 -18.27
CA VAL A 195 8.03 16.86 -18.40
C VAL A 195 7.97 17.63 -19.71
N THR A 196 7.63 16.98 -20.81
CA THR A 196 7.87 17.49 -22.16
C THR A 196 6.65 17.97 -22.90
N GLU A 197 5.49 17.36 -22.66
CA GLU A 197 4.29 17.65 -23.43
C GLU A 197 3.75 19.04 -23.13
N THR A 198 3.35 19.75 -24.20
CA THR A 198 2.83 21.14 -24.15
C THR A 198 1.33 21.23 -24.42
N SER A 199 0.64 20.08 -24.46
CA SER A 199 -0.83 20.09 -24.50
C SER A 199 -1.41 20.87 -23.32
N PRO A 200 -2.59 21.51 -23.49
CA PRO A 200 -3.25 22.23 -22.41
C PRO A 200 -3.44 21.39 -21.15
N LEU A 201 -3.80 20.11 -21.32
CA LEU A 201 -3.97 19.16 -20.22
C LEU A 201 -2.70 18.97 -19.39
N ILE A 202 -1.58 18.61 -20.04
CA ILE A 202 -0.33 18.34 -19.33
C ILE A 202 0.25 19.63 -18.74
N SER A 203 0.09 20.76 -19.43
CA SER A 203 0.48 22.07 -18.90
C SER A 203 -0.28 22.43 -17.63
N GLN A 204 -1.59 22.21 -17.61
CA GLN A 204 -2.43 22.43 -16.42
C GLN A 204 -1.99 21.51 -15.26
N ILE A 205 -1.76 20.22 -15.53
CA ILE A 205 -1.28 19.26 -14.52
C ILE A 205 0.03 19.76 -13.90
N ARG A 206 1.02 20.11 -14.73
CA ARG A 206 2.31 20.59 -14.25
C ARG A 206 2.24 21.88 -13.43
N GLU A 207 1.32 22.77 -13.79
CA GLU A 207 1.17 24.06 -13.11
C GLU A 207 0.41 23.93 -11.80
N GLN A 208 -0.58 23.05 -11.72
CA GLN A 208 -1.48 22.96 -10.57
C GLN A 208 -1.06 21.93 -9.54
N LEU A 209 -0.21 20.95 -9.91
CA LEU A 209 0.17 19.84 -9.05
C LEU A 209 1.69 19.71 -8.89
N TYR A 210 2.10 19.16 -7.76
CA TYR A 210 3.35 18.41 -7.65
C TYR A 210 3.01 16.93 -7.87
N VAL A 211 3.63 16.34 -8.87
CA VAL A 211 3.54 14.90 -9.12
C VAL A 211 4.81 14.25 -8.63
N SER A 212 4.69 13.15 -7.91
CA SER A 212 5.86 12.34 -7.59
C SER A 212 5.59 10.86 -7.81
N MET A 213 6.64 10.07 -7.94
CA MET A 213 6.52 8.64 -8.17
C MET A 213 7.66 7.85 -7.52
N THR A 214 7.31 6.73 -6.89
CA THR A 214 8.24 5.67 -6.52
C THR A 214 8.28 4.67 -7.68
N PRO A 215 9.39 4.57 -8.43
CA PRO A 215 9.45 3.74 -9.64
C PRO A 215 9.21 2.25 -9.38
N ALA A 216 9.79 1.72 -8.30
CA ALA A 216 9.58 0.36 -7.84
C ALA A 216 9.77 0.32 -6.32
N ALA A 217 8.67 0.13 -5.58
CA ALA A 217 8.68 0.05 -4.12
C ALA A 217 9.42 -1.20 -3.62
N ASP A 218 9.33 -2.32 -4.37
CA ASP A 218 10.14 -3.51 -4.16
C ASP A 218 11.25 -3.61 -5.23
N ALA A 219 12.31 -2.84 -5.03
CA ALA A 219 13.44 -2.77 -5.95
C ALA A 219 14.20 -4.11 -6.08
N ASP A 220 14.27 -4.89 -5.00
CA ASP A 220 14.96 -6.18 -4.98
C ASP A 220 14.18 -7.23 -5.78
N GLY A 221 12.88 -7.28 -5.56
CA GLY A 221 11.99 -8.16 -6.31
C GLY A 221 11.89 -7.78 -7.78
N ARG A 222 11.98 -6.48 -8.11
CA ARG A 222 11.97 -6.01 -9.50
C ARG A 222 13.04 -6.70 -10.33
N ASP A 223 14.30 -6.67 -9.90
CA ASP A 223 15.40 -7.26 -10.65
C ASP A 223 15.23 -8.79 -10.79
N ARG A 224 14.79 -9.48 -9.74
CA ARG A 224 14.51 -10.93 -9.79
C ARG A 224 13.41 -11.27 -10.79
N ASN A 225 12.35 -10.49 -10.85
CA ASN A 225 11.28 -10.70 -11.83
C ASN A 225 11.75 -10.43 -13.25
N VAL A 226 12.64 -9.46 -13.48
CA VAL A 226 13.26 -9.21 -14.79
C VAL A 226 14.18 -10.35 -15.20
N ASP A 227 15.04 -10.85 -14.29
CA ASP A 227 15.88 -12.02 -14.53
C ASP A 227 15.06 -13.25 -14.92
N TRP A 228 14.00 -13.51 -14.16
CA TRP A 228 13.10 -14.63 -14.42
C TRP A 228 12.36 -14.50 -15.74
N PHE A 229 11.96 -13.31 -16.09
CA PHE A 229 11.33 -13.00 -17.37
C PHE A 229 12.28 -13.33 -18.54
N PHE A 230 13.51 -12.84 -18.54
CA PHE A 230 14.48 -13.12 -19.60
C PHE A 230 14.84 -14.59 -19.64
N ARG A 231 15.05 -15.23 -18.49
CA ARG A 231 15.25 -16.69 -18.43
C ARG A 231 14.09 -17.47 -19.05
N GLY A 232 12.86 -17.04 -18.82
CA GLY A 232 11.67 -17.64 -19.44
C GLY A 232 11.68 -17.51 -20.96
N LEU A 233 12.14 -16.37 -21.49
CA LEU A 233 12.31 -16.17 -22.94
C LEU A 233 13.38 -17.09 -23.53
N ASP A 234 14.51 -17.25 -22.86
CA ASP A 234 15.61 -18.13 -23.30
C ASP A 234 15.16 -19.59 -23.32
N MET A 235 14.46 -20.03 -22.27
CA MET A 235 13.90 -21.38 -22.20
C MET A 235 12.88 -21.63 -23.31
N ALA A 236 11.99 -20.68 -23.60
CA ALA A 236 11.01 -20.79 -24.67
C ALA A 236 11.69 -20.87 -26.06
N ALA A 237 12.79 -20.14 -26.25
CA ALA A 237 13.57 -20.20 -27.49
C ALA A 237 14.34 -21.54 -27.68
N ALA A 238 14.68 -22.20 -26.57
CA ALA A 238 15.39 -23.49 -26.61
C ALA A 238 14.47 -24.71 -26.83
N ILE A 239 13.14 -24.55 -26.67
CA ILE A 239 12.19 -25.63 -26.96
C ILE A 239 11.96 -25.69 -28.47
N PRO A 240 12.29 -26.80 -29.18
CA PRO A 240 11.99 -26.95 -30.59
C PRO A 240 10.48 -26.79 -30.82
N ALA A 241 10.09 -26.07 -31.86
CA ALA A 241 8.69 -26.01 -32.27
C ALA A 241 8.15 -27.45 -32.41
N PRO A 242 6.99 -27.76 -31.81
CA PRO A 242 6.41 -29.09 -31.93
C PRO A 242 6.26 -29.37 -33.45
N ALA A 243 6.81 -30.49 -33.90
CA ALA A 243 6.61 -30.95 -35.25
C ALA A 243 5.10 -30.99 -35.51
N ILE A 244 4.64 -30.27 -36.53
CA ILE A 244 3.23 -30.28 -36.91
C ILE A 244 2.94 -31.71 -37.41
N THR A 245 2.48 -32.54 -36.49
CA THR A 245 1.88 -33.83 -36.89
C THR A 245 0.54 -33.47 -37.51
N PRO A 246 0.26 -33.87 -38.76
CA PRO A 246 -1.03 -33.60 -39.36
C PRO A 246 -2.10 -34.18 -38.43
N ALA A 247 -3.08 -33.37 -38.09
CA ALA A 247 -4.20 -33.81 -37.26
C ALA A 247 -4.84 -35.02 -37.94
N ILE A 248 -4.65 -36.20 -37.34
CA ILE A 248 -5.44 -37.37 -37.69
C ILE A 248 -6.86 -37.02 -37.18
N THR A 249 -7.74 -36.71 -38.11
CA THR A 249 -9.16 -36.51 -37.86
C THR A 249 -9.67 -37.77 -37.17
N PRO A 250 -10.13 -37.74 -35.91
CA PRO A 250 -10.70 -38.93 -35.29
C PRO A 250 -11.96 -39.30 -36.08
N ALA A 251 -12.01 -40.51 -36.57
CA ALA A 251 -13.22 -41.06 -37.16
C ALA A 251 -14.35 -40.92 -36.15
N ILE A 252 -15.43 -40.27 -36.55
CA ILE A 252 -16.64 -40.11 -35.74
C ILE A 252 -17.23 -41.54 -35.51
N THR A 253 -16.99 -42.08 -34.34
CA THR A 253 -17.70 -43.27 -33.90
C THR A 253 -19.11 -42.82 -33.49
N PRO A 254 -20.18 -43.45 -34.02
CA PRO A 254 -21.54 -43.08 -33.64
C PRO A 254 -21.75 -43.30 -32.16
N ALA A 255 -22.33 -42.34 -31.48
CA ALA A 255 -22.66 -42.41 -30.08
C ALA A 255 -23.67 -43.59 -29.82
N ALA A 256 -23.36 -44.45 -28.88
CA ALA A 256 -24.28 -45.45 -28.39
C ALA A 256 -25.55 -44.79 -27.80
N PRO A 257 -26.74 -45.37 -27.99
CA PRO A 257 -27.99 -44.80 -27.49
C PRO A 257 -27.99 -44.73 -25.98
N ALA A 258 -28.41 -43.58 -25.44
CA ALA A 258 -28.55 -43.33 -24.01
C ALA A 258 -29.52 -44.34 -23.38
N ARG A 259 -29.09 -44.99 -22.31
CA ARG A 259 -29.91 -45.83 -21.46
C ARG A 259 -30.98 -44.96 -20.76
N PRO A 260 -32.28 -45.41 -20.69
CA PRO A 260 -33.29 -44.67 -19.97
C PRO A 260 -32.99 -44.66 -18.46
N ALA A 261 -33.16 -43.50 -17.83
CA ALA A 261 -33.04 -43.34 -16.38
C ALA A 261 -34.15 -44.13 -15.67
N ALA A 262 -33.79 -44.90 -14.66
CA ALA A 262 -34.72 -45.60 -13.80
C ALA A 262 -35.51 -44.57 -12.91
N PRO A 263 -36.78 -44.81 -12.60
CA PRO A 263 -37.57 -43.92 -11.78
C PRO A 263 -37.09 -43.91 -10.32
N VAL A 264 -36.89 -42.74 -9.80
CA VAL A 264 -36.56 -42.51 -8.37
C VAL A 264 -37.84 -42.70 -7.55
N ALA A 265 -37.84 -43.68 -6.66
CA ALA A 265 -38.92 -43.89 -5.68
C ALA A 265 -38.89 -42.76 -4.63
N ALA A 266 -40.04 -42.15 -4.41
CA ALA A 266 -40.26 -41.25 -3.29
C ALA A 266 -40.29 -42.04 -1.99
N GLY A 267 -39.42 -41.68 -1.05
CA GLY A 267 -39.40 -42.30 0.27
C GLY A 267 -38.36 -41.71 1.21
N ASP A 268 -38.86 -41.12 2.27
CA ASP A 268 -38.25 -40.87 3.57
C ASP A 268 -37.35 -39.61 3.75
N THR A 269 -37.97 -38.57 4.30
CA THR A 269 -37.41 -37.28 4.65
C THR A 269 -36.86 -37.18 6.08
N THR A 270 -36.38 -38.25 6.72
CA THR A 270 -35.92 -38.23 8.12
C THR A 270 -34.47 -38.68 8.36
N ARG A 271 -33.60 -38.62 7.40
CA ARG A 271 -32.15 -38.73 7.67
C ARG A 271 -31.44 -37.44 7.33
N ARG A 272 -31.21 -36.60 8.37
CA ARG A 272 -30.28 -35.49 8.35
C ARG A 272 -28.90 -36.07 8.02
N ALA A 273 -28.41 -35.80 6.82
CA ALA A 273 -27.04 -36.07 6.46
C ALA A 273 -26.10 -35.30 7.43
N PRO A 274 -24.98 -35.87 7.86
CA PRO A 274 -24.02 -35.11 8.65
C PRO A 274 -23.60 -33.91 7.80
N THR A 275 -23.80 -32.69 8.36
CA THR A 275 -23.27 -31.46 7.80
C THR A 275 -21.78 -31.68 7.64
N ALA A 276 -21.31 -31.73 6.39
CA ALA A 276 -19.89 -31.61 6.11
C ALA A 276 -19.40 -30.35 6.85
N ALA A 277 -18.41 -30.52 7.70
CA ALA A 277 -17.73 -29.41 8.32
C ALA A 277 -17.39 -28.40 7.20
N PRO A 278 -17.58 -27.09 7.41
CA PRO A 278 -17.21 -26.12 6.41
C PRO A 278 -15.75 -26.39 6.06
N ALA A 279 -15.49 -26.64 4.78
CA ALA A 279 -14.14 -26.79 4.28
C ALA A 279 -13.41 -25.52 4.72
N VAL A 280 -12.43 -25.68 5.59
CA VAL A 280 -11.50 -24.61 5.95
C VAL A 280 -10.99 -24.07 4.61
N PRO A 281 -11.17 -22.80 4.26
CA PRO A 281 -10.60 -22.25 3.05
C PRO A 281 -9.12 -22.54 3.10
N ALA A 282 -8.57 -23.13 2.05
CA ALA A 282 -7.13 -23.32 1.97
C ALA A 282 -6.49 -21.94 2.22
N PRO A 283 -5.52 -21.83 3.14
CA PRO A 283 -4.92 -20.56 3.48
C PRO A 283 -4.38 -19.91 2.21
N GLY A 284 -4.91 -18.74 1.89
CA GLY A 284 -4.42 -17.81 0.90
C GLY A 284 -3.90 -18.42 -0.39
N GLY A 285 -4.72 -18.51 -1.42
CA GLY A 285 -4.21 -18.58 -2.77
C GLY A 285 -3.39 -17.32 -3.01
N GLY A 286 -2.10 -17.37 -2.71
CA GLY A 286 -1.17 -16.30 -3.02
C GLY A 286 -1.30 -15.95 -4.51
N PHE A 287 -1.23 -14.69 -4.82
CA PHE A 287 -1.20 -14.18 -6.17
C PHE A 287 -0.21 -14.98 -7.02
N GLY A 288 -0.69 -15.73 -8.02
CA GLY A 288 0.13 -16.46 -8.95
C GLY A 288 0.18 -17.97 -8.81
N GLY A 289 -0.83 -18.67 -9.31
CA GLY A 289 -0.81 -20.12 -9.52
C GLY A 289 -0.03 -20.53 -10.79
N GLY A 290 1.12 -19.95 -11.07
CA GLY A 290 2.07 -20.32 -12.13
C GLY A 290 3.48 -20.45 -11.54
N ALA A 291 4.43 -21.05 -12.24
CA ALA A 291 5.82 -21.15 -11.82
C ALA A 291 6.50 -19.77 -11.81
N GLY A 292 6.03 -18.88 -10.94
CA GLY A 292 6.61 -17.55 -10.73
C GLY A 292 7.94 -17.61 -9.98
N VAL A 293 8.53 -16.44 -9.76
CA VAL A 293 9.73 -16.30 -8.94
C VAL A 293 9.44 -16.87 -7.55
N PRO A 294 10.26 -17.80 -7.04
CA PRO A 294 9.99 -18.46 -5.76
C PRO A 294 10.04 -17.50 -4.56
N TYR A 295 10.75 -16.39 -4.69
CA TYR A 295 10.80 -15.32 -3.70
C TYR A 295 11.17 -14.00 -4.39
N TRP A 296 10.69 -12.88 -3.86
CA TRP A 296 10.91 -11.56 -4.44
C TRP A 296 12.13 -10.85 -3.85
N GLY A 297 12.38 -10.99 -2.57
CA GLY A 297 13.49 -10.37 -1.87
C GLY A 297 13.94 -11.19 -0.66
N LYS A 298 14.73 -10.61 0.21
CA LYS A 298 15.26 -11.30 1.39
C LYS A 298 14.14 -11.86 2.28
N TYR A 299 13.09 -11.07 2.50
CA TYR A 299 11.94 -11.45 3.33
C TYR A 299 10.61 -11.46 2.55
N VAL A 300 10.61 -10.96 1.34
CA VAL A 300 9.38 -10.85 0.54
C VAL A 300 9.09 -12.17 -0.15
N TYR A 301 8.66 -13.13 0.65
CA TYR A 301 8.08 -14.39 0.23
C TYR A 301 6.55 -14.33 0.22
N HIS A 302 6.01 -13.21 0.66
CA HIS A 302 4.61 -12.95 0.89
C HIS A 302 4.23 -11.62 0.25
N ASP A 303 3.02 -11.19 0.50
CA ASP A 303 2.54 -9.88 0.12
C ASP A 303 3.11 -8.79 1.04
N ASN A 304 4.01 -7.96 0.52
CA ASN A 304 4.60 -6.84 1.26
C ASN A 304 3.60 -5.70 1.49
N ASN A 305 2.46 -5.72 0.81
CA ASN A 305 1.34 -4.80 1.01
C ASN A 305 0.46 -5.18 2.22
N ARG A 306 1.00 -5.96 3.17
CA ARG A 306 0.35 -6.37 4.43
C ARG A 306 1.21 -6.08 5.66
N ASP A 307 2.21 -5.23 5.52
CA ASP A 307 3.15 -4.91 6.59
C ASP A 307 2.60 -3.86 7.56
N ILE A 308 1.52 -4.20 8.27
CA ILE A 308 0.92 -3.31 9.28
C ILE A 308 1.90 -2.95 10.42
N ASN A 309 2.91 -3.78 10.65
CA ASN A 309 3.95 -3.58 11.64
C ASN A 309 5.08 -2.67 11.16
N ILE A 310 5.12 -2.36 9.86
CA ILE A 310 6.12 -1.48 9.22
C ILE A 310 7.55 -1.98 9.53
N LYS A 311 7.75 -3.27 9.38
CA LYS A 311 9.02 -3.96 9.67
C LYS A 311 9.94 -4.07 8.45
N LEU A 312 9.38 -4.13 7.24
CA LEU A 312 10.16 -4.18 6.01
C LEU A 312 10.83 -2.82 5.76
N VAL A 313 12.12 -2.84 5.44
CA VAL A 313 12.91 -1.59 5.31
C VAL A 313 12.40 -0.69 4.18
N GLN A 314 11.93 -1.27 3.08
CA GLN A 314 11.37 -0.52 1.95
C GLN A 314 10.06 0.17 2.36
N MET A 315 9.16 -0.55 3.03
CA MET A 315 7.89 0.00 3.51
C MET A 315 8.13 1.12 4.53
N ARG A 316 9.09 0.89 5.42
CA ARG A 316 9.52 1.89 6.39
C ARG A 316 10.02 3.16 5.73
N ALA A 317 10.88 3.05 4.72
CA ALA A 317 11.43 4.20 4.00
C ALA A 317 10.34 5.02 3.29
N ILE A 318 9.36 4.36 2.67
CA ILE A 318 8.24 5.04 1.99
C ILE A 318 7.35 5.75 3.01
N ILE A 319 7.03 5.12 4.15
CA ILE A 319 6.21 5.74 5.19
C ILE A 319 6.92 6.92 5.84
N GLU A 320 8.20 6.80 6.15
CA GLU A 320 8.98 7.92 6.69
C GLU A 320 9.05 9.10 5.70
N TRP A 321 9.23 8.80 4.42
CA TRP A 321 9.15 9.81 3.37
C TRP A 321 7.76 10.45 3.28
N TYR A 322 6.66 9.68 3.39
CA TYR A 322 5.30 10.20 3.40
C TYR A 322 5.15 11.37 4.38
N PHE A 323 5.70 11.23 5.59
CA PHE A 323 5.65 12.28 6.62
C PHE A 323 6.60 13.45 6.38
N THR A 324 7.43 13.42 5.36
CA THR A 324 8.21 14.59 4.92
C THR A 324 7.54 15.32 3.76
N ALA A 325 6.70 14.63 3.01
CA ALA A 325 6.10 15.11 1.77
C ALA A 325 4.60 15.37 1.89
N HIS A 326 3.91 14.68 2.83
CA HIS A 326 2.48 14.77 3.12
C HIS A 326 1.61 14.81 1.85
N PRO A 327 1.72 13.83 0.91
CA PRO A 327 0.87 13.82 -0.27
C PRO A 327 -0.60 13.63 0.13
N PRO A 328 -1.51 14.56 -0.21
CA PRO A 328 -2.93 14.36 -0.02
C PRO A 328 -3.48 13.14 -0.77
N ILE A 329 -2.83 12.74 -1.86
CA ILE A 329 -3.22 11.60 -2.69
C ILE A 329 -2.03 10.67 -2.89
N MET A 330 -2.19 9.39 -2.53
CA MET A 330 -1.32 8.30 -2.94
C MET A 330 -2.09 7.37 -3.88
N HIS A 331 -1.49 7.03 -5.01
CA HIS A 331 -2.07 6.18 -6.02
C HIS A 331 -1.21 4.93 -6.18
N ASP A 332 -1.68 3.84 -5.62
CA ASP A 332 -1.04 2.53 -5.67
C ASP A 332 -1.41 1.80 -6.96
N LEU A 333 -0.41 1.32 -7.70
CA LEU A 333 -0.60 0.76 -9.03
C LEU A 333 -0.29 -0.73 -9.02
N HIS A 334 -1.33 -1.56 -9.21
CA HIS A 334 -1.29 -3.01 -9.18
C HIS A 334 -1.77 -3.68 -10.45
N GLU A 335 -1.56 -4.99 -10.55
CA GLU A 335 -1.95 -5.84 -11.69
C GLU A 335 -2.53 -7.18 -11.21
N ALA A 336 -3.83 -7.29 -11.06
CA ALA A 336 -4.49 -8.56 -10.73
C ALA A 336 -5.86 -8.76 -11.40
N GLN A 337 -6.38 -7.74 -12.10
CA GLN A 337 -7.73 -7.76 -12.64
C GLN A 337 -7.74 -7.61 -14.17
N PRO A 338 -8.75 -8.13 -14.86
CA PRO A 338 -8.91 -7.88 -16.30
C PRO A 338 -9.06 -6.38 -16.59
N LEU A 339 -8.39 -5.92 -17.64
CA LEU A 339 -8.43 -4.56 -18.16
C LEU A 339 -8.07 -3.51 -17.10
N LEU A 340 -9.04 -2.79 -16.48
CA LEU A 340 -8.72 -1.83 -15.42
C LEU A 340 -9.83 -1.71 -14.39
N TYR A 341 -9.52 -2.08 -13.16
CA TYR A 341 -10.28 -1.75 -11.97
C TYR A 341 -9.72 -0.49 -11.31
N THR A 342 -10.58 0.50 -11.08
CA THR A 342 -10.25 1.68 -10.27
C THR A 342 -10.99 1.61 -8.94
N TYR A 343 -10.24 1.55 -7.85
CA TYR A 343 -10.76 1.35 -6.50
C TYR A 343 -11.61 2.54 -6.02
N THR A 344 -12.80 2.23 -5.50
CA THR A 344 -13.74 3.20 -4.95
C THR A 344 -14.21 2.88 -3.52
N GLY A 345 -13.66 1.84 -2.91
CA GLY A 345 -14.04 1.39 -1.57
C GLY A 345 -15.38 0.64 -1.56
N GLY A 346 -15.31 -0.70 -1.55
CA GLY A 346 -16.48 -1.56 -1.33
C GLY A 346 -16.86 -1.66 0.16
N PRO A 347 -18.08 -2.16 0.49
CA PRO A 347 -18.45 -2.46 1.86
C PRO A 347 -17.73 -3.75 2.36
N PRO A 348 -17.41 -3.83 3.66
CA PRO A 348 -17.61 -2.79 4.66
C PRO A 348 -16.52 -1.72 4.59
N GLN A 349 -16.92 -0.50 4.91
CA GLN A 349 -15.97 0.60 5.08
C GLN A 349 -15.63 0.75 6.56
N ASN A 350 -14.36 1.06 6.85
CA ASN A 350 -13.92 1.24 8.21
C ASN A 350 -14.53 2.52 8.84
N PRO A 351 -15.29 2.40 9.94
CA PRO A 351 -15.99 3.53 10.57
C PRO A 351 -15.05 4.57 11.18
N ASN A 352 -13.77 4.27 11.33
CA ASN A 352 -12.77 5.20 11.80
C ASN A 352 -12.21 6.12 10.71
N LEU A 353 -12.50 5.85 9.44
CA LEU A 353 -12.14 6.75 8.35
C LEU A 353 -13.14 7.90 8.23
N ASP A 354 -12.67 9.05 7.71
CA ASP A 354 -13.57 10.19 7.52
C ASP A 354 -14.57 9.92 6.39
N PRO A 355 -15.86 10.20 6.57
CA PRO A 355 -16.87 10.01 5.51
C PRO A 355 -16.60 10.75 4.20
N ILE A 356 -15.86 11.86 4.23
CA ILE A 356 -15.45 12.60 3.02
C ILE A 356 -14.64 11.68 2.09
N LEU A 357 -13.78 10.81 2.66
CA LEU A 357 -12.99 9.86 1.88
C LEU A 357 -13.88 8.97 0.98
N PHE A 358 -15.01 8.50 1.52
CA PHE A 358 -15.93 7.62 0.79
C PHE A 358 -16.73 8.33 -0.30
N ALA A 359 -16.73 9.66 -0.31
CA ALA A 359 -17.20 10.48 -1.42
C ALA A 359 -16.10 10.80 -2.43
N GLU A 360 -14.87 11.00 -1.99
CA GLU A 360 -13.71 11.27 -2.86
C GLU A 360 -13.35 10.06 -3.73
N LEU A 361 -13.37 8.84 -3.18
CA LEU A 361 -13.03 7.61 -3.90
C LEU A 361 -13.88 7.43 -5.17
N PRO A 362 -15.23 7.41 -5.13
CA PRO A 362 -16.06 7.30 -6.31
C PRO A 362 -15.99 8.53 -7.22
N TRP A 363 -15.71 9.72 -6.68
CA TRP A 363 -15.53 10.92 -7.51
C TRP A 363 -14.37 10.74 -8.49
N PHE A 364 -13.21 10.30 -8.02
CA PHE A 364 -12.08 9.97 -8.88
C PHE A 364 -12.36 8.77 -9.80
N GLY A 365 -12.82 7.65 -9.25
CA GLY A 365 -13.05 6.44 -10.02
C GLY A 365 -14.08 6.59 -11.13
N ASN A 366 -15.19 7.29 -10.87
CA ASN A 366 -16.21 7.56 -11.89
C ASN A 366 -15.72 8.55 -12.95
N TRP A 367 -14.89 9.53 -12.57
CA TRP A 367 -14.28 10.43 -13.53
C TRP A 367 -13.36 9.68 -14.50
N GLU A 368 -12.45 8.86 -13.97
CA GLU A 368 -11.53 8.04 -14.75
C GLU A 368 -12.29 7.10 -15.71
N MET A 369 -13.29 6.40 -15.19
CA MET A 369 -14.17 5.53 -15.98
C MET A 369 -14.87 6.32 -17.10
N ALA A 370 -15.40 7.50 -16.81
CA ALA A 370 -16.08 8.34 -17.80
C ALA A 370 -15.11 8.78 -18.91
N GLN A 371 -13.89 9.20 -18.57
CA GLN A 371 -12.90 9.63 -19.57
C GLN A 371 -12.50 8.46 -20.46
N MET A 372 -12.15 7.31 -19.87
CA MET A 372 -11.72 6.14 -20.64
C MET A 372 -12.86 5.57 -21.49
N THR A 373 -14.08 5.58 -20.99
CA THR A 373 -15.30 5.19 -21.74
C THR A 373 -15.53 6.10 -22.93
N LYS A 374 -15.36 7.41 -22.77
CA LYS A 374 -15.47 8.39 -23.85
C LYS A 374 -14.53 8.07 -25.03
N TRP A 375 -13.35 7.56 -24.75
CA TRP A 375 -12.38 7.15 -25.79
C TRP A 375 -12.57 5.73 -26.29
N GLY A 376 -13.65 5.06 -25.89
CA GLY A 376 -13.99 3.72 -26.38
C GLY A 376 -13.22 2.59 -25.74
N MET A 377 -12.46 2.85 -24.67
CA MET A 377 -11.70 1.80 -23.97
C MET A 377 -12.66 0.86 -23.21
N PRO A 378 -12.63 -0.46 -23.47
CA PRO A 378 -13.53 -1.40 -22.82
C PRO A 378 -13.11 -1.74 -21.38
N GLY A 379 -14.07 -2.18 -20.56
CA GLY A 379 -13.83 -2.87 -19.30
C GLY A 379 -13.11 -2.05 -18.24
N VAL A 380 -13.44 -0.76 -18.12
CA VAL A 380 -13.06 0.07 -16.96
C VAL A 380 -14.20 0.01 -15.95
N TYR A 381 -13.90 -0.32 -14.70
CA TYR A 381 -14.91 -0.51 -13.67
C TYR A 381 -14.43 -0.11 -12.28
N THR A 382 -15.38 0.14 -11.37
CA THR A 382 -15.13 0.78 -10.07
C THR A 382 -15.42 -0.10 -8.86
N HIS A 383 -16.20 -1.15 -9.01
CA HIS A 383 -16.62 -2.00 -7.91
C HIS A 383 -16.18 -3.43 -8.17
N ALA A 384 -15.29 -3.94 -7.34
CA ALA A 384 -14.78 -5.30 -7.40
C ALA A 384 -14.52 -5.83 -5.98
N PHE A 385 -13.54 -6.68 -5.83
CA PHE A 385 -13.29 -7.52 -4.67
C PHE A 385 -12.81 -6.77 -3.41
N MET A 386 -12.25 -5.56 -3.54
CA MET A 386 -11.58 -4.87 -2.44
C MET A 386 -12.54 -3.96 -1.67
N ASP A 387 -12.58 -4.15 -0.35
CA ASP A 387 -13.31 -3.30 0.58
C ASP A 387 -12.43 -2.19 1.19
N GLY A 388 -13.02 -1.33 2.03
CA GLY A 388 -12.35 -0.25 2.73
C GLY A 388 -12.10 -0.55 4.22
N TRP A 389 -11.98 -1.81 4.61
CA TRP A 389 -11.93 -2.21 6.01
C TRP A 389 -10.53 -2.19 6.62
N SER A 390 -9.55 -2.84 6.00
CA SER A 390 -8.21 -3.03 6.58
C SER A 390 -7.33 -1.79 6.48
N PRO A 391 -6.67 -1.35 7.57
CA PRO A 391 -5.69 -0.27 7.55
C PRO A 391 -4.28 -0.73 7.13
N GLY A 392 -4.09 -2.01 6.83
CA GLY A 392 -2.78 -2.66 6.76
C GLY A 392 -2.03 -2.55 5.43
N TYR A 393 -2.64 -1.96 4.39
CA TYR A 393 -2.00 -1.78 3.09
C TYR A 393 -1.03 -0.58 3.10
N LEU A 394 0.05 -0.63 2.32
CA LEU A 394 0.95 0.52 2.19
C LEU A 394 0.24 1.74 1.59
N GLY A 395 -0.56 1.55 0.55
CA GLY A 395 -1.39 2.62 -0.02
C GLY A 395 -2.35 3.24 1.00
N SER A 396 -2.76 2.47 2.01
CA SER A 396 -3.62 2.94 3.10
C SER A 396 -2.99 4.02 3.97
N VAL A 397 -1.67 4.21 3.93
CA VAL A 397 -1.00 5.28 4.65
C VAL A 397 -1.66 6.63 4.38
N ALA A 398 -2.04 6.91 3.12
CA ALA A 398 -2.68 8.18 2.80
C ALA A 398 -4.02 8.35 3.51
N TYR A 399 -4.97 7.43 3.38
CA TYR A 399 -6.28 7.61 4.00
C TYR A 399 -6.26 7.43 5.53
N ASN A 400 -5.38 6.60 6.06
CA ASN A 400 -5.15 6.48 7.50
C ASN A 400 -4.66 7.80 8.10
N HIS A 401 -3.98 8.63 7.30
CA HIS A 401 -3.45 9.94 7.66
C HIS A 401 -4.24 11.09 7.00
N ASN A 402 -5.55 10.91 6.86
CA ASN A 402 -6.52 11.90 6.37
C ASN A 402 -6.38 12.29 4.88
N GLY A 403 -5.50 11.64 4.12
CA GLY A 403 -5.41 11.78 2.67
C GLY A 403 -6.41 10.90 1.92
N LEU A 404 -6.10 10.61 0.68
CA LEU A 404 -6.84 9.76 -0.23
C LEU A 404 -5.92 8.68 -0.80
N MET A 405 -6.28 7.41 -0.64
CA MET A 405 -5.67 6.32 -1.39
C MET A 405 -6.44 6.08 -2.68
N LYS A 406 -5.76 6.17 -3.80
CA LYS A 406 -6.23 5.62 -5.07
C LYS A 406 -5.54 4.28 -5.29
N MET A 407 -6.20 3.38 -6.01
CA MET A 407 -5.59 2.12 -6.39
C MET A 407 -6.13 1.67 -7.75
N TYR A 408 -5.25 1.13 -8.58
CA TYR A 408 -5.62 0.38 -9.77
C TYR A 408 -5.24 -1.08 -9.60
N GLU A 409 -6.08 -1.93 -10.18
CA GLU A 409 -5.73 -3.28 -10.54
C GLU A 409 -5.90 -3.42 -12.06
N THR A 410 -4.80 -3.59 -12.77
CA THR A 410 -4.81 -3.66 -14.22
C THR A 410 -4.53 -5.09 -14.67
N GLN A 411 -4.89 -5.42 -15.89
CA GLN A 411 -4.46 -6.67 -16.51
C GLN A 411 -2.98 -6.59 -16.85
N SER A 412 -2.22 -7.61 -16.44
CA SER A 412 -0.81 -7.74 -16.87
C SER A 412 -0.70 -7.87 -18.38
N GLY A 413 0.21 -7.11 -18.96
CA GLY A 413 0.48 -7.15 -20.38
C GLY A 413 1.24 -8.40 -20.79
N ARG A 414 0.89 -8.98 -21.94
CA ARG A 414 1.56 -10.17 -22.49
C ARG A 414 2.23 -9.89 -23.84
N ASP A 415 3.15 -10.78 -24.20
CA ASP A 415 3.71 -10.80 -25.55
C ASP A 415 2.85 -11.71 -26.44
N LEU A 416 2.42 -11.20 -27.58
CA LEU A 416 1.72 -11.97 -28.62
C LEU A 416 2.69 -12.26 -29.75
N ASP A 417 2.67 -13.47 -30.30
CA ASP A 417 3.40 -13.80 -31.55
C ASP A 417 2.74 -13.14 -32.77
N SER A 418 3.41 -13.19 -33.90
CA SER A 418 2.94 -12.55 -35.14
C SER A 418 1.58 -13.07 -35.61
N THR A 419 1.30 -14.35 -35.41
CA THR A 419 0.02 -14.97 -35.78
C THR A 419 -1.08 -14.52 -34.86
N ALA A 420 -0.84 -14.53 -33.55
CA ALA A 420 -1.79 -14.02 -32.54
C ALA A 420 -2.08 -12.53 -32.76
N MET A 421 -1.07 -11.72 -33.08
CA MET A 421 -1.24 -10.30 -33.42
C MET A 421 -2.09 -10.10 -34.67
N ALA A 422 -1.86 -10.86 -35.72
CA ALA A 422 -2.65 -10.81 -36.98
C ALA A 422 -4.11 -11.22 -36.72
N ASN A 423 -4.33 -12.31 -36.00
CA ASN A 423 -5.67 -12.79 -35.62
C ASN A 423 -6.41 -11.79 -34.72
N ALA A 424 -5.71 -11.15 -33.80
CA ALA A 424 -6.28 -10.11 -32.94
C ALA A 424 -6.79 -8.94 -33.78
N ARG A 425 -6.00 -8.45 -34.71
CA ARG A 425 -6.34 -7.32 -35.61
C ARG A 425 -7.46 -7.63 -36.59
N SER A 426 -7.54 -8.88 -37.07
CA SER A 426 -8.62 -9.33 -37.98
C SER A 426 -9.93 -9.63 -37.26
N GLY A 427 -9.96 -9.61 -35.93
CA GLY A 427 -11.13 -9.99 -35.12
C GLY A 427 -11.40 -11.51 -35.10
N THR A 428 -10.49 -12.33 -35.64
CA THR A 428 -10.60 -13.79 -35.72
C THR A 428 -9.86 -14.49 -34.55
N ALA A 429 -9.45 -13.79 -33.53
CA ALA A 429 -8.74 -14.35 -32.40
C ALA A 429 -9.60 -15.38 -31.64
N THR A 430 -9.36 -16.65 -31.94
CA THR A 430 -9.69 -17.76 -31.05
C THR A 430 -8.72 -17.74 -29.89
N ALA A 431 -9.10 -18.27 -28.72
CA ALA A 431 -8.24 -18.31 -27.54
C ALA A 431 -6.80 -18.65 -27.92
N ALA A 432 -5.89 -17.68 -27.79
CA ALA A 432 -4.50 -17.88 -28.20
C ALA A 432 -3.91 -19.03 -27.38
N PRO A 433 -3.21 -19.98 -27.99
CA PRO A 433 -2.38 -20.92 -27.28
C PRO A 433 -1.38 -20.09 -26.42
N THR A 434 -1.36 -20.32 -25.14
CA THR A 434 -0.39 -19.73 -24.22
C THR A 434 1.00 -20.22 -24.63
N VAL A 435 1.71 -19.44 -25.42
CA VAL A 435 3.17 -19.62 -25.54
C VAL A 435 3.75 -19.22 -24.20
N GLY A 436 4.38 -20.19 -23.54
CA GLY A 436 4.80 -20.17 -22.17
C GLY A 436 5.51 -18.90 -21.77
N GLY A 437 5.28 -18.51 -20.52
CA GLY A 437 6.10 -17.56 -19.83
C GLY A 437 5.55 -16.16 -19.65
N GLY A 438 4.30 -16.00 -19.41
CA GLY A 438 3.84 -14.83 -18.64
C GLY A 438 4.19 -15.02 -17.19
N LEU A 439 5.34 -14.54 -16.77
CA LEU A 439 5.80 -14.56 -15.37
C LEU A 439 5.29 -13.36 -14.57
N GLY A 440 4.14 -12.89 -14.91
CA GLY A 440 3.28 -12.15 -14.01
C GLY A 440 2.11 -13.06 -13.69
N GLY A 441 1.92 -13.40 -12.44
CA GLY A 441 0.94 -14.35 -11.95
C GLY A 441 -0.52 -13.98 -12.12
N GLY A 442 -0.87 -13.36 -13.24
CA GLY A 442 -2.25 -13.21 -13.66
C GLY A 442 -2.78 -14.56 -14.14
N ARG A 443 -3.79 -15.13 -13.50
CA ARG A 443 -4.54 -16.30 -14.00
C ARG A 443 -5.00 -16.02 -15.42
N GLY A 444 -4.15 -16.44 -16.40
CA GLY A 444 -4.53 -16.41 -17.80
C GLY A 444 -5.63 -17.42 -18.05
N GLY A 445 -6.78 -16.96 -18.47
CA GLY A 445 -7.64 -17.73 -19.32
C GLY A 445 -8.93 -18.30 -18.80
N ALA A 446 -9.32 -18.19 -17.59
CA ALA A 446 -10.72 -18.33 -17.24
C ALA A 446 -11.26 -16.95 -16.85
N VAL A 447 -12.34 -16.50 -17.51
CA VAL A 447 -13.23 -15.53 -16.87
C VAL A 447 -13.43 -16.05 -15.47
N PRO A 448 -13.10 -15.29 -14.40
CA PRO A 448 -13.18 -15.81 -13.06
C PRO A 448 -14.62 -16.26 -12.79
N THR A 449 -14.89 -17.53 -12.77
CA THR A 449 -16.13 -18.10 -12.26
C THR A 449 -16.04 -18.32 -10.75
N GLY A 450 -15.00 -17.74 -10.11
CA GLY A 450 -14.75 -17.82 -8.69
C GLY A 450 -15.16 -16.54 -7.96
N ARG A 451 -16.16 -16.62 -7.15
CA ARG A 451 -16.68 -15.66 -6.15
C ARG A 451 -17.15 -14.28 -6.62
N GLY A 452 -17.04 -13.96 -7.90
CA GLY A 452 -17.72 -12.85 -8.52
C GLY A 452 -18.67 -13.42 -9.57
N GLY A 453 -19.86 -13.79 -9.18
CA GLY A 453 -20.89 -14.31 -10.09
C GLY A 453 -21.37 -13.24 -11.07
N ALA A 454 -22.47 -13.51 -11.77
CA ALA A 454 -23.13 -12.59 -12.69
C ALA A 454 -23.36 -11.17 -12.09
N GLN A 455 -23.39 -11.05 -10.78
CA GLN A 455 -23.51 -9.78 -10.05
C GLN A 455 -22.33 -8.84 -10.26
N ASP A 456 -21.08 -9.34 -10.37
CA ASP A 456 -19.93 -8.46 -10.59
C ASP A 456 -19.96 -7.82 -11.98
N ARG A 457 -20.61 -8.46 -12.95
CA ARG A 457 -20.75 -7.90 -14.30
C ARG A 457 -21.72 -6.72 -14.38
N GLU A 458 -22.63 -6.57 -13.44
CA GLU A 458 -23.56 -5.42 -13.41
C GLU A 458 -22.86 -4.12 -13.05
N TRP A 459 -21.67 -4.17 -12.47
CA TRP A 459 -20.86 -2.99 -12.12
C TRP A 459 -20.06 -2.42 -13.29
N TYR A 460 -19.93 -3.15 -14.40
CA TYR A 460 -19.33 -2.65 -15.64
C TYR A 460 -20.28 -1.64 -16.32
N ARG A 461 -20.17 -0.41 -15.90
CA ARG A 461 -20.98 0.67 -16.46
C ARG A 461 -20.29 1.42 -17.58
N GLY A 462 -19.04 1.10 -17.87
CA GLY A 462 -18.28 1.61 -18.99
C GLY A 462 -18.58 0.85 -20.29
N ASN A 463 -17.69 0.95 -21.26
CA ASN A 463 -17.80 0.19 -22.51
C ASN A 463 -17.73 -1.30 -22.21
N PRO A 464 -18.60 -2.11 -22.81
CA PRO A 464 -18.66 -3.54 -22.55
C PRO A 464 -17.37 -4.25 -22.99
N ILE A 465 -17.03 -5.32 -22.26
CA ILE A 465 -15.89 -6.17 -22.53
C ILE A 465 -16.29 -7.19 -23.60
N GLY A 466 -15.55 -7.22 -24.72
CA GLY A 466 -15.58 -8.31 -25.67
C GLY A 466 -14.59 -9.43 -25.31
N PHE A 467 -14.86 -10.65 -25.75
CA PHE A 467 -13.98 -11.79 -25.50
C PHE A 467 -12.53 -11.52 -25.96
N ASN A 468 -12.35 -10.87 -27.09
CA ASN A 468 -11.04 -10.55 -27.64
C ASN A 468 -10.32 -9.44 -26.89
N ASP A 469 -11.01 -8.57 -26.15
CA ASP A 469 -10.37 -7.46 -25.43
C ASP A 469 -9.40 -7.99 -24.36
N ILE A 470 -9.77 -9.03 -23.63
CA ILE A 470 -8.89 -9.67 -22.64
C ILE A 470 -7.75 -10.44 -23.31
N ALA A 471 -8.06 -11.21 -24.37
CA ALA A 471 -7.10 -12.07 -25.05
C ALA A 471 -6.00 -11.29 -25.79
N THR A 472 -6.31 -10.09 -26.26
CA THR A 472 -5.43 -9.25 -27.08
C THR A 472 -4.68 -8.18 -26.29
N PHE A 473 -4.66 -8.27 -24.95
CA PHE A 473 -4.06 -7.28 -24.07
C PHE A 473 -2.53 -7.43 -24.03
N THR A 474 -1.84 -6.57 -24.76
CA THR A 474 -0.38 -6.56 -24.89
C THR A 474 0.27 -5.74 -23.76
N ARG A 475 1.62 -5.74 -23.68
CA ARG A 475 2.38 -4.85 -22.82
C ARG A 475 2.09 -3.38 -23.14
N ARG A 476 1.96 -3.04 -24.43
CA ARG A 476 1.56 -1.68 -24.83
C ARG A 476 0.14 -1.35 -24.37
N SER A 477 -0.80 -2.30 -24.46
CA SER A 477 -2.16 -2.13 -23.95
C SER A 477 -2.15 -1.84 -22.44
N ASN A 478 -1.36 -2.58 -21.66
CA ASN A 478 -1.21 -2.35 -20.22
C ASN A 478 -0.71 -0.92 -19.93
N THR A 479 0.38 -0.49 -20.60
CA THR A 479 0.90 0.88 -20.44
C THR A 479 -0.16 1.93 -20.82
N ASN A 480 -0.91 1.71 -21.89
CA ASN A 480 -1.95 2.64 -22.34
C ASN A 480 -3.10 2.77 -21.36
N TYR A 481 -3.58 1.64 -20.79
CA TYR A 481 -4.66 1.65 -19.82
C TYR A 481 -4.28 2.40 -18.56
N MET A 482 -3.14 2.01 -17.95
CA MET A 482 -2.66 2.69 -16.75
C MET A 482 -2.42 4.17 -17.00
N GLN A 483 -1.71 4.51 -18.09
CA GLN A 483 -1.34 5.90 -18.36
C GLN A 483 -2.57 6.77 -18.67
N THR A 484 -3.55 6.23 -19.42
CA THR A 484 -4.81 6.95 -19.68
C THR A 484 -5.58 7.19 -18.38
N GLY A 485 -5.66 6.17 -17.52
CA GLY A 485 -6.33 6.28 -16.24
C GLY A 485 -5.66 7.31 -15.32
N VAL A 486 -4.34 7.23 -15.14
CA VAL A 486 -3.61 8.15 -14.25
C VAL A 486 -3.61 9.59 -14.78
N LEU A 487 -3.56 9.80 -16.09
CA LEU A 487 -3.70 11.13 -16.69
C LEU A 487 -5.11 11.70 -16.46
N SER A 488 -6.15 10.86 -16.49
CA SER A 488 -7.51 11.26 -16.14
C SER A 488 -7.63 11.65 -14.66
N ALA A 489 -7.00 10.90 -13.77
CA ALA A 489 -6.96 11.22 -12.34
C ALA A 489 -6.22 12.54 -12.07
N LEU A 490 -5.08 12.75 -12.71
CA LEU A 490 -4.31 13.99 -12.63
C LEU A 490 -5.09 15.19 -13.20
N GLN A 491 -5.86 14.98 -14.29
CA GLN A 491 -6.76 15.98 -14.83
C GLN A 491 -7.74 16.45 -13.76
N LEU A 492 -8.46 15.54 -13.12
CA LEU A 492 -9.44 15.87 -12.08
C LEU A 492 -8.78 16.65 -10.93
N ALA A 493 -7.66 16.14 -10.41
CA ALA A 493 -6.94 16.80 -9.32
C ALA A 493 -6.44 18.21 -9.71
N SER A 494 -6.00 18.39 -10.97
CA SER A 494 -5.52 19.69 -11.47
C SER A 494 -6.64 20.68 -11.77
N MET A 495 -7.84 20.19 -12.03
CA MET A 495 -9.04 21.03 -12.19
C MET A 495 -9.60 21.53 -10.85
N PHE A 496 -9.44 20.74 -9.78
CA PHE A 496 -9.99 21.02 -8.46
C PHE A 496 -8.93 21.01 -7.35
N PRO A 497 -7.78 21.70 -7.52
CA PRO A 497 -6.68 21.63 -6.56
C PRO A 497 -7.07 22.16 -5.18
N ALA A 498 -7.89 23.19 -5.12
CA ALA A 498 -8.38 23.75 -3.87
C ALA A 498 -9.25 22.74 -3.09
N THR A 499 -10.14 22.02 -3.79
CA THR A 499 -11.01 21.00 -3.17
C THR A 499 -10.20 19.86 -2.59
N VAL A 500 -9.16 19.40 -3.29
CA VAL A 500 -8.25 18.32 -2.78
C VAL A 500 -7.59 18.75 -1.47
N LEU A 501 -7.07 20.00 -1.41
CA LEU A 501 -6.41 20.51 -0.21
C LEU A 501 -7.40 20.78 0.92
N GLU A 502 -8.57 21.33 0.60
CA GLU A 502 -9.62 21.61 1.57
C GLU A 502 -10.14 20.31 2.22
N ASN A 503 -10.40 19.28 1.41
CA ASN A 503 -10.82 17.98 1.92
C ASN A 503 -9.74 17.35 2.83
N PHE A 504 -8.48 17.43 2.45
CA PHE A 504 -7.37 16.95 3.28
C PHE A 504 -7.32 17.69 4.64
N TYR A 505 -7.44 19.01 4.61
CA TYR A 505 -7.53 19.84 5.83
C TYR A 505 -8.75 19.47 6.68
N ILE A 506 -9.94 19.38 6.07
CA ILE A 506 -11.20 19.11 6.79
C ILE A 506 -11.16 17.74 7.44
N LYS A 507 -10.69 16.70 6.75
CA LYS A 507 -10.54 15.35 7.32
C LYS A 507 -9.60 15.36 8.52
N THR A 508 -8.50 16.10 8.44
CA THR A 508 -7.55 16.27 9.56
C THR A 508 -8.20 16.99 10.76
N ARG A 509 -8.86 18.12 10.49
CA ARG A 509 -9.60 18.85 11.52
C ARG A 509 -10.68 17.98 12.18
N ASN A 510 -11.45 17.23 11.37
CA ASN A 510 -12.50 16.36 11.88
C ASN A 510 -11.93 15.26 12.79
N SER A 511 -10.75 14.72 12.50
CA SER A 511 -10.08 13.74 13.39
C SER A 511 -9.76 14.35 14.75
N ILE A 512 -9.21 15.57 14.75
CA ILE A 512 -8.88 16.30 16.00
C ILE A 512 -10.15 16.62 16.79
N GLU A 513 -11.18 17.17 16.14
CA GLU A 513 -12.41 17.57 16.82
C GLU A 513 -13.20 16.35 17.34
N GLU A 514 -13.24 15.27 16.60
CA GLU A 514 -13.86 14.03 17.06
C GLU A 514 -13.19 13.51 18.34
N GLY A 515 -11.86 13.58 18.42
CA GLY A 515 -11.12 13.19 19.63
C GLY A 515 -11.43 14.04 20.85
N LYS A 516 -11.94 15.26 20.68
CA LYS A 516 -12.37 16.14 21.78
C LYS A 516 -13.78 15.84 22.29
N VAL A 517 -14.67 15.30 21.45
CA VAL A 517 -16.11 15.23 21.74
C VAL A 517 -16.70 13.81 21.76
N LYS A 518 -15.98 12.81 21.25
CA LYS A 518 -16.46 11.41 21.20
C LYS A 518 -15.53 10.46 21.96
N ALA A 519 -16.12 9.61 22.77
CA ALA A 519 -15.42 8.50 23.40
C ALA A 519 -15.01 7.41 22.34
N PRO A 520 -13.93 6.68 22.59
CA PRO A 520 -12.95 6.91 23.66
C PRO A 520 -12.18 8.21 23.42
N TYR A 521 -11.91 8.97 24.47
CA TYR A 521 -11.13 10.22 24.38
C TYR A 521 -9.62 9.97 24.34
N GLY A 522 -9.20 8.78 24.68
CA GLY A 522 -7.81 8.35 24.63
C GLY A 522 -7.63 6.92 25.09
N PHE A 523 -6.38 6.52 25.17
CA PHE A 523 -5.96 5.20 25.63
C PHE A 523 -4.84 5.35 26.66
N VAL A 524 -4.80 4.44 27.63
CA VAL A 524 -3.70 4.33 28.59
C VAL A 524 -3.05 2.96 28.43
N ILE A 525 -1.73 2.95 28.31
CA ILE A 525 -0.90 1.75 28.39
C ILE A 525 -0.24 1.79 29.77
N PRO A 526 -0.74 1.02 30.75
CA PRO A 526 -0.17 1.01 32.09
C PRO A 526 1.20 0.38 32.13
N LEU A 527 1.94 0.64 33.20
CA LEU A 527 3.12 -0.16 33.50
C LEU A 527 2.71 -1.62 33.71
N GLN A 528 3.38 -2.53 33.02
CA GLN A 528 3.02 -3.95 33.01
C GLN A 528 4.26 -4.81 33.02
N ARG A 529 4.09 -6.13 33.05
CA ARG A 529 5.15 -7.09 33.27
C ARG A 529 6.24 -7.03 32.18
N ASP A 530 5.84 -6.93 30.91
CA ASP A 530 6.76 -6.86 29.77
C ASP A 530 6.78 -5.48 29.13
N MET A 531 7.71 -4.65 29.60
CA MET A 531 7.90 -3.32 29.02
C MET A 531 8.61 -3.33 27.66
N THR A 532 9.20 -4.45 27.24
CA THR A 532 9.85 -4.54 25.91
C THR A 532 8.80 -4.55 24.80
N ARG A 533 7.69 -5.27 24.96
CA ARG A 533 6.55 -5.25 24.03
C ARG A 533 5.85 -3.89 24.04
N VAL A 534 5.70 -3.27 25.23
CA VAL A 534 5.17 -1.90 25.32
C VAL A 534 6.03 -0.92 24.50
N ALA A 535 7.36 -1.02 24.63
CA ALA A 535 8.26 -0.17 23.87
C ALA A 535 8.12 -0.39 22.36
N GLU A 536 8.01 -1.65 21.93
CA GLU A 536 7.81 -2.01 20.53
C GLU A 536 6.49 -1.44 20.01
N PHE A 537 5.39 -1.63 20.74
CA PHE A 537 4.07 -1.12 20.39
C PHE A 537 4.02 0.41 20.32
N VAL A 538 4.54 1.10 21.33
CA VAL A 538 4.59 2.58 21.34
C VAL A 538 5.46 3.08 20.18
N ASN A 539 6.60 2.45 19.92
CA ASN A 539 7.46 2.81 18.79
C ASN A 539 6.75 2.62 17.44
N LEU A 540 5.93 1.57 17.27
CA LEU A 540 5.11 1.37 16.08
C LEU A 540 4.10 2.52 15.91
N LEU A 541 3.39 2.92 16.96
CA LEU A 541 2.48 4.07 16.93
C LEU A 541 3.22 5.36 16.56
N ARG A 542 4.44 5.56 17.07
CA ARG A 542 5.27 6.73 16.74
C ARG A 542 5.75 6.75 15.30
N VAL A 543 6.00 5.59 14.68
CA VAL A 543 6.27 5.50 13.24
C VAL A 543 5.09 6.00 12.43
N GLN A 544 3.87 5.70 12.87
CA GLN A 544 2.63 6.20 12.28
C GLN A 544 2.33 7.66 12.65
N ARG A 545 3.26 8.35 13.32
CA ARG A 545 3.11 9.73 13.82
C ARG A 545 1.92 9.95 14.76
N ILE A 546 1.42 8.89 15.38
CA ILE A 546 0.45 9.00 16.47
C ILE A 546 1.18 9.59 17.68
N ASP A 547 0.66 10.68 18.26
CA ASP A 547 1.24 11.30 19.43
C ASP A 547 1.00 10.43 20.66
N VAL A 548 2.10 10.08 21.33
CA VAL A 548 2.11 9.33 22.58
C VAL A 548 2.84 10.17 23.63
N GLY A 549 2.27 10.28 24.81
CA GLY A 549 2.89 10.95 25.94
C GLY A 549 3.16 9.97 27.08
N GLN A 550 4.22 10.17 27.84
CA GLN A 550 4.46 9.48 29.10
C GLN A 550 3.95 10.33 30.28
N ALA A 551 3.11 9.74 31.11
CA ALA A 551 2.53 10.42 32.27
C ALA A 551 3.62 10.88 33.24
N THR A 552 3.65 12.19 33.55
CA THR A 552 4.61 12.80 34.47
C THR A 552 4.12 12.77 35.92
N ALA A 553 2.84 12.49 36.12
CA ALA A 553 2.17 12.32 37.41
C ALA A 553 1.14 11.19 37.30
N PRO A 554 0.62 10.65 38.43
CA PRO A 554 -0.46 9.68 38.37
C PRO A 554 -1.68 10.22 37.62
N VAL A 555 -2.20 9.43 36.66
CA VAL A 555 -3.37 9.79 35.85
C VAL A 555 -4.61 9.15 36.45
N LYS A 556 -5.50 9.99 37.03
CA LYS A 556 -6.76 9.53 37.60
C LYS A 556 -7.88 9.63 36.58
N VAL A 557 -8.55 8.51 36.32
CA VAL A 557 -9.71 8.42 35.45
C VAL A 557 -10.82 7.68 36.17
N GLY A 558 -11.87 8.39 36.55
CA GLY A 558 -12.93 7.83 37.38
C GLY A 558 -12.38 7.30 38.73
N ALA A 559 -12.61 6.03 39.01
CA ALA A 559 -12.11 5.34 40.21
C ALA A 559 -10.69 4.76 40.06
N ILE A 560 -10.14 4.74 38.87
CA ILE A 560 -8.85 4.12 38.57
C ILE A 560 -7.74 5.18 38.52
N THR A 561 -6.59 4.87 39.11
CA THR A 561 -5.40 5.71 39.02
C THR A 561 -4.26 4.93 38.38
N TYR A 562 -3.78 5.41 37.23
CA TYR A 562 -2.62 4.88 36.56
C TYR A 562 -1.36 5.56 37.08
N PRO A 563 -0.28 4.83 37.37
CA PRO A 563 0.94 5.43 37.91
C PRO A 563 1.62 6.36 36.91
N ALA A 564 2.42 7.30 37.42
CA ALA A 564 3.37 8.03 36.61
C ALA A 564 4.28 7.05 35.84
N GLY A 565 4.67 7.41 34.62
CA GLY A 565 5.40 6.51 33.72
C GLY A 565 4.52 5.69 32.78
N SER A 566 3.20 5.58 33.03
CA SER A 566 2.25 5.00 32.07
C SER A 566 2.21 5.82 30.78
N TYR A 567 1.93 5.19 29.63
CA TYR A 567 1.81 5.92 28.37
C TYR A 567 0.35 6.29 28.10
N VAL A 568 0.15 7.48 27.56
CA VAL A 568 -1.16 8.05 27.26
C VAL A 568 -1.22 8.47 25.80
N ILE A 569 -2.26 8.03 25.12
CA ILE A 569 -2.56 8.41 23.73
C ILE A 569 -3.86 9.20 23.76
N LYS A 570 -3.79 10.51 23.54
CA LYS A 570 -4.95 11.39 23.47
C LYS A 570 -5.49 11.39 22.06
N ARG A 571 -6.81 11.42 21.87
CA ARG A 571 -7.39 11.38 20.54
C ARG A 571 -7.56 12.75 19.88
N ASP A 572 -7.38 13.85 20.58
CA ASP A 572 -7.45 15.23 20.06
C ASP A 572 -6.19 15.60 19.24
N GLN A 573 -5.81 14.72 18.33
CA GLN A 573 -4.62 14.82 17.47
C GLN A 573 -4.97 14.51 16.01
N PRO A 574 -4.14 14.92 15.03
CA PRO A 574 -4.39 14.68 13.62
C PRO A 574 -4.68 13.22 13.26
N TYR A 575 -3.98 12.31 13.91
CA TYR A 575 -4.12 10.86 13.66
C TYR A 575 -4.86 10.14 14.81
N GLY A 576 -5.77 10.85 15.49
CA GLY A 576 -6.59 10.29 16.56
C GLY A 576 -7.53 9.18 16.10
N ARG A 577 -8.05 9.25 14.86
CA ARG A 577 -8.84 8.19 14.24
C ARG A 577 -8.00 6.95 13.94
N LEU A 578 -6.78 7.13 13.42
CA LEU A 578 -5.86 6.03 13.20
C LEU A 578 -5.47 5.35 14.52
N ALA A 579 -5.18 6.13 15.56
CA ALA A 579 -4.89 5.59 16.89
C ALA A 579 -6.04 4.68 17.36
N LYS A 580 -7.29 5.15 17.23
CA LYS A 580 -8.47 4.36 17.57
C LYS A 580 -8.54 3.09 16.71
N ASN A 581 -8.39 3.21 15.41
CA ASN A 581 -8.47 2.09 14.46
C ASN A 581 -7.45 0.98 14.75
N LEU A 582 -6.22 1.34 15.12
CA LEU A 582 -5.17 0.34 15.40
C LEU A 582 -5.31 -0.31 16.79
N ILE A 583 -5.91 0.40 17.76
CA ILE A 583 -5.89 0.00 19.17
C ILE A 583 -7.19 -0.66 19.62
N GLU A 584 -8.35 -0.16 19.17
CA GLU A 584 -9.62 -0.68 19.62
C GLU A 584 -9.82 -2.16 19.25
N ARG A 585 -10.63 -2.84 20.05
CA ARG A 585 -11.12 -4.16 19.64
C ARG A 585 -12.08 -3.99 18.48
N GLN A 586 -11.75 -4.59 17.36
CA GLN A 586 -12.56 -4.49 16.15
C GLN A 586 -13.92 -5.14 16.32
N GLN A 587 -14.93 -4.47 15.78
CA GLN A 587 -16.27 -4.99 15.64
C GLN A 587 -16.66 -4.95 14.16
N TYR A 588 -16.72 -6.12 13.54
CA TYR A 588 -17.11 -6.22 12.14
C TYR A 588 -18.61 -5.87 12.00
N PRO A 589 -18.99 -4.95 11.11
CA PRO A 589 -20.32 -4.35 11.14
C PRO A 589 -21.44 -5.29 10.68
N ASP A 590 -21.16 -6.23 9.78
CA ASP A 590 -22.15 -7.16 9.26
C ASP A 590 -21.50 -8.52 8.91
N ALA A 591 -21.83 -9.55 9.68
CA ALA A 591 -21.30 -10.90 9.48
C ALA A 591 -21.64 -11.54 8.12
N ARG A 592 -22.57 -10.95 7.35
CA ARG A 592 -22.93 -11.41 6.00
C ARG A 592 -21.96 -10.88 4.94
N LEU A 593 -21.22 -9.82 5.23
CA LEU A 593 -20.19 -9.29 4.35
C LEU A 593 -18.90 -10.11 4.54
N ASN A 594 -18.22 -10.37 3.45
CA ASN A 594 -16.87 -10.94 3.48
C ASN A 594 -15.86 -9.81 3.33
N THR A 595 -14.81 -9.79 4.16
CA THR A 595 -13.69 -8.90 3.89
C THR A 595 -12.84 -9.47 2.74
N TYR A 596 -12.19 -8.59 2.02
CA TYR A 596 -11.16 -8.99 1.07
C TYR A 596 -9.97 -9.62 1.80
N ASP A 597 -9.68 -9.10 2.98
CA ASP A 597 -8.51 -9.47 3.78
C ASP A 597 -8.94 -9.94 5.17
N ASP A 598 -8.49 -11.12 5.55
CA ASP A 598 -8.81 -11.73 6.85
C ASP A 598 -7.90 -11.23 7.99
N SER A 599 -7.13 -10.17 7.78
CA SER A 599 -6.17 -9.66 8.75
C SER A 599 -6.85 -9.11 10.00
N GLY A 600 -6.44 -9.60 11.15
CA GLY A 600 -6.76 -9.01 12.44
C GLY A 600 -5.68 -8.01 12.83
N TRP A 601 -6.05 -6.85 13.34
CA TRP A 601 -5.08 -5.82 13.67
C TRP A 601 -5.25 -5.14 15.02
N SER A 602 -6.16 -5.51 15.90
CA SER A 602 -6.23 -4.97 17.27
C SER A 602 -4.86 -5.07 17.93
N MET A 603 -4.01 -4.05 17.69
CA MET A 603 -2.55 -4.16 17.86
C MET A 603 -2.14 -4.42 19.30
N GLY A 604 -2.86 -3.85 20.27
CA GLY A 604 -2.61 -4.15 21.69
C GLY A 604 -2.74 -5.64 21.97
N LEU A 605 -3.85 -6.25 21.52
CA LEU A 605 -4.10 -7.69 21.69
C LEU A 605 -3.10 -8.55 20.91
N ALA A 606 -2.82 -8.16 19.65
CA ALA A 606 -1.89 -8.91 18.80
C ALA A 606 -0.46 -8.92 19.34
N MET A 607 -0.05 -7.88 20.06
CA MET A 607 1.28 -7.74 20.65
C MET A 607 1.34 -8.12 22.14
N ASP A 608 0.24 -8.61 22.70
CA ASP A 608 0.14 -8.95 24.14
C ASP A 608 0.52 -7.74 25.03
N VAL A 609 -0.06 -6.58 24.71
CA VAL A 609 0.09 -5.31 25.45
C VAL A 609 -1.26 -4.90 26.00
N ASP A 610 -1.33 -4.73 27.32
CA ASP A 610 -2.52 -4.21 27.97
C ASP A 610 -2.72 -2.74 27.59
N VAL A 611 -3.85 -2.44 26.96
CA VAL A 611 -4.28 -1.09 26.63
C VAL A 611 -5.69 -0.87 27.14
N VAL A 612 -5.91 0.25 27.81
CA VAL A 612 -7.22 0.60 28.39
C VAL A 612 -7.82 1.76 27.60
N GLU A 613 -9.02 1.54 27.07
CA GLU A 613 -9.83 2.61 26.47
C GLU A 613 -10.39 3.53 27.54
N ILE A 614 -10.31 4.83 27.31
CA ILE A 614 -10.74 5.85 28.26
C ILE A 614 -11.93 6.64 27.71
N ALA A 615 -13.10 6.38 28.27
CA ALA A 615 -14.35 7.09 27.95
C ALA A 615 -14.54 8.40 28.75
N ASP A 616 -13.62 8.75 29.64
CA ASP A 616 -13.66 9.97 30.43
C ASP A 616 -12.82 11.07 29.74
N PRO A 617 -13.42 12.24 29.43
CA PRO A 617 -12.71 13.33 28.76
C PRO A 617 -11.58 13.95 29.58
N SER A 618 -11.51 13.66 30.89
CA SER A 618 -10.42 14.15 31.76
C SER A 618 -9.03 13.69 31.28
N ILE A 619 -8.95 12.58 30.54
CA ILE A 619 -7.70 12.07 29.98
C ILE A 619 -7.02 13.09 29.06
N LEU A 620 -7.77 13.93 28.36
CA LEU A 620 -7.23 14.97 27.49
C LEU A 620 -6.40 16.02 28.27
N LYS A 621 -6.65 16.14 29.58
CA LYS A 621 -5.92 17.04 30.46
C LYS A 621 -4.75 16.36 31.20
N ALA A 622 -4.53 15.07 30.98
CA ALA A 622 -3.43 14.37 31.64
C ALA A 622 -2.08 15.03 31.33
N ALA A 623 -1.28 15.21 32.39
CA ALA A 623 0.06 15.78 32.28
C ALA A 623 1.02 14.71 31.70
N VAL A 624 1.55 14.95 30.53
CA VAL A 624 2.42 14.03 29.83
C VAL A 624 3.63 14.73 29.21
N SER A 625 4.75 14.03 29.15
CA SER A 625 5.91 14.39 28.33
C SER A 625 5.81 13.68 26.98
N PRO A 626 6.06 14.36 25.84
CA PRO A 626 6.06 13.73 24.52
C PRO A 626 7.07 12.57 24.44
N VAL A 627 6.69 11.48 23.78
CA VAL A 627 7.55 10.33 23.51
C VAL A 627 7.83 10.25 22.04
N GLU A 628 9.10 10.41 21.64
CA GLU A 628 9.53 10.24 20.25
C GLU A 628 9.90 8.79 19.96
N LYS A 629 10.64 8.16 20.86
CA LYS A 629 11.07 6.77 20.77
C LYS A 629 11.38 6.23 22.15
N ILE A 630 10.94 5.01 22.41
CA ILE A 630 11.32 4.31 23.63
C ILE A 630 12.57 3.46 23.33
N VAL A 631 13.62 3.69 24.11
CA VAL A 631 14.81 2.85 24.13
C VAL A 631 14.95 2.31 25.57
N LEU A 632 14.58 1.07 25.75
CA LEU A 632 14.74 0.42 27.03
C LEU A 632 16.20 0.04 27.27
N LYS A 633 16.65 0.31 28.49
CA LYS A 633 17.91 -0.22 29.01
C LYS A 633 17.61 -1.26 30.07
N GLY A 634 18.37 -2.34 30.05
CA GLY A 634 18.27 -3.36 31.08
C GLY A 634 18.78 -2.86 32.42
N ASN A 635 18.43 -3.60 33.44
CA ASN A 635 18.80 -3.28 34.81
C ASN A 635 19.37 -4.52 35.50
N THR A 636 20.58 -4.40 36.00
CA THR A 636 21.23 -5.46 36.84
C THR A 636 21.45 -4.92 38.22
N ARG A 637 20.85 -5.56 39.22
CA ARG A 637 20.91 -5.19 40.64
C ARG A 637 21.85 -6.16 41.40
N GLY A 638 22.15 -5.82 42.65
CA GLY A 638 22.94 -6.68 43.53
C GLY A 638 24.44 -6.69 43.23
N SER A 639 25.22 -7.27 44.14
CA SER A 639 26.69 -7.26 44.10
C SER A 639 27.31 -8.65 44.30
N GLY A 640 26.51 -9.74 44.33
CA GLY A 640 27.02 -11.11 44.43
C GLY A 640 27.85 -11.54 43.23
N ASN A 641 28.61 -12.63 43.37
CA ASN A 641 29.45 -13.16 42.30
C ASN A 641 29.21 -14.64 42.02
N ALA A 642 28.32 -15.30 42.75
CA ALA A 642 28.08 -16.74 42.58
C ALA A 642 27.24 -17.06 41.35
N ALA A 643 26.24 -16.22 41.07
CA ALA A 643 25.37 -16.38 39.93
C ALA A 643 24.78 -15.03 39.46
N ILE A 644 24.22 -14.99 38.27
CA ILE A 644 23.36 -13.95 37.79
C ILE A 644 22.02 -14.55 37.39
N ALA A 645 20.91 -13.98 37.89
CA ALA A 645 19.59 -14.39 37.52
C ALA A 645 18.94 -13.32 36.61
N VAL A 646 18.24 -13.76 35.53
CA VAL A 646 17.50 -12.92 34.63
C VAL A 646 16.01 -13.20 34.79
N ALA A 647 15.22 -12.16 35.09
CA ALA A 647 13.80 -12.31 35.40
C ALA A 647 12.99 -12.69 34.18
N HIS A 648 12.13 -13.68 34.31
CA HIS A 648 11.18 -14.06 33.26
C HIS A 648 10.00 -13.09 33.23
N THR A 649 10.00 -12.19 32.27
CA THR A 649 8.93 -11.20 32.07
C THR A 649 7.94 -11.58 30.97
N GLY A 650 8.20 -12.66 30.21
CA GLY A 650 7.46 -13.01 29.00
C GLY A 650 8.02 -12.35 27.74
N SER A 651 9.08 -11.57 27.87
CA SER A 651 9.71 -10.85 26.75
C SER A 651 10.30 -11.82 25.71
N ASN A 652 10.06 -11.52 24.43
CA ASN A 652 10.73 -12.20 23.31
C ASN A 652 12.26 -12.07 23.38
N ASN A 653 12.76 -11.00 23.98
CA ASN A 653 14.18 -10.75 24.17
C ASN A 653 14.87 -11.79 25.06
N MET A 654 14.13 -12.54 25.87
CA MET A 654 14.68 -13.68 26.60
C MET A 654 15.09 -14.82 25.65
N VAL A 655 14.33 -15.04 24.57
CA VAL A 655 14.69 -16.00 23.52
C VAL A 655 15.97 -15.53 22.83
N THR A 656 16.06 -14.25 22.49
CA THR A 656 17.27 -13.63 21.93
C THR A 656 18.47 -13.83 22.86
N LEU A 657 18.32 -13.55 24.16
CA LEU A 657 19.39 -13.79 25.17
C LEU A 657 19.83 -15.23 25.14
N ARG A 658 18.88 -16.20 25.15
CA ARG A 658 19.20 -17.62 25.16
C ARG A 658 20.02 -18.05 23.94
N TYR A 659 19.63 -17.63 22.74
CA TYR A 659 20.35 -17.95 21.50
C TYR A 659 21.73 -17.27 21.39
N LEU A 660 21.86 -16.03 21.83
CA LEU A 660 23.13 -15.32 21.88
C LEU A 660 24.10 -15.95 22.91
N MET A 661 23.56 -16.64 23.91
CA MET A 661 24.27 -17.34 24.96
C MET A 661 24.26 -18.87 24.79
N ARG A 662 23.97 -19.38 23.58
CA ARG A 662 23.76 -20.82 23.32
C ARG A 662 24.91 -21.74 23.77
N THR A 663 26.12 -21.21 23.84
CA THR A 663 27.32 -21.97 24.29
C THR A 663 27.55 -21.88 25.79
N VAL A 664 26.73 -21.12 26.52
CA VAL A 664 26.88 -20.94 27.97
C VAL A 664 25.86 -21.81 28.70
N PRO A 665 26.31 -22.64 29.66
CA PRO A 665 25.39 -23.36 30.52
C PRO A 665 24.44 -22.40 31.26
N MET A 666 23.15 -22.65 31.15
CA MET A 666 22.13 -21.83 31.74
C MET A 666 21.04 -22.72 32.32
N LYS A 667 20.54 -22.39 33.50
CA LYS A 667 19.45 -23.09 34.16
C LYS A 667 18.15 -22.26 34.08
N VAL A 668 17.03 -22.94 34.15
CA VAL A 668 15.68 -22.37 34.26
C VAL A 668 15.12 -22.71 35.63
N ALA A 669 14.67 -21.70 36.37
CA ALA A 669 14.03 -21.92 37.67
C ALA A 669 12.58 -22.41 37.46
N GLU A 670 12.20 -23.54 38.08
CA GLU A 670 10.88 -24.15 37.96
C GLU A 670 9.84 -23.47 38.90
N ARG A 671 10.32 -22.76 39.88
CA ARG A 671 9.49 -22.00 40.85
C ARG A 671 10.07 -20.62 41.07
N SER A 672 9.18 -19.72 41.53
CA SER A 672 9.62 -18.39 41.91
C SER A 672 10.59 -18.42 43.08
N PHE A 673 11.53 -17.50 43.09
CA PHE A 673 12.46 -17.28 44.22
C PHE A 673 12.73 -15.78 44.36
N SER A 674 13.22 -15.38 45.54
CA SER A 674 13.58 -13.99 45.82
C SER A 674 15.06 -13.87 46.07
N ALA A 675 15.67 -12.78 45.61
CA ALA A 675 17.03 -12.39 45.90
C ALA A 675 17.10 -10.90 46.18
N GLY A 676 17.33 -10.53 47.44
CA GLY A 676 17.13 -9.18 47.91
C GLY A 676 15.66 -8.75 47.69
N ASP A 677 15.46 -7.55 47.19
CA ASP A 677 14.15 -6.99 46.92
C ASP A 677 13.54 -7.42 45.55
N THR A 678 14.23 -8.34 44.81
CA THR A 678 13.79 -8.78 43.50
C THR A 678 13.20 -10.19 43.58
N THR A 679 11.96 -10.35 43.09
CA THR A 679 11.31 -11.65 42.89
C THR A 679 11.50 -12.09 41.46
N PHE A 680 12.03 -13.31 41.29
CA PHE A 680 12.25 -13.99 40.02
C PHE A 680 11.15 -15.03 39.83
N PRO A 681 10.26 -14.86 38.85
CA PRO A 681 9.21 -15.83 38.53
C PRO A 681 9.77 -17.17 38.05
N ALA A 682 8.96 -18.23 38.07
CA ALA A 682 9.26 -19.45 37.35
C ALA A 682 9.57 -19.14 35.87
N GLY A 683 10.52 -19.86 35.28
CA GLY A 683 11.03 -19.57 33.92
C GLY A 683 12.21 -18.58 33.90
N SER A 684 12.61 -17.99 35.04
CA SER A 684 13.77 -17.12 35.12
C SER A 684 15.08 -17.91 34.88
N PHE A 685 15.99 -17.30 34.11
CA PHE A 685 17.29 -17.89 33.83
C PHE A 685 18.25 -17.66 34.99
N VAL A 686 19.04 -18.66 35.29
CA VAL A 686 20.15 -18.60 36.27
C VAL A 686 21.43 -19.05 35.61
N VAL A 687 22.47 -18.23 35.68
CA VAL A 687 23.74 -18.44 35.01
C VAL A 687 24.87 -18.29 36.04
N ASP A 688 25.91 -19.14 35.95
CA ASP A 688 27.09 -19.05 36.79
C ASP A 688 27.73 -17.66 36.73
N GLY A 689 28.15 -17.14 37.86
CA GLY A 689 28.70 -15.80 38.01
C GLY A 689 29.92 -15.48 37.13
N LYS A 690 30.71 -16.49 36.73
CA LYS A 690 31.83 -16.30 35.79
C LYS A 690 31.38 -15.75 34.42
N TYR A 691 30.13 -15.97 34.01
CA TYR A 691 29.55 -15.43 32.77
C TYR A 691 28.83 -14.12 32.96
N ALA A 692 28.74 -13.60 34.18
CA ALA A 692 27.96 -12.37 34.48
C ALA A 692 28.35 -11.15 33.64
N PRO A 693 29.63 -10.88 33.31
CA PRO A 693 29.96 -9.76 32.45
C PRO A 693 29.23 -9.78 31.09
N ARG A 694 29.22 -10.95 30.46
CA ARG A 694 28.55 -11.15 29.15
C ARG A 694 27.02 -11.06 29.28
N VAL A 695 26.43 -11.66 30.30
CA VAL A 695 25.01 -11.63 30.56
C VAL A 695 24.55 -10.16 30.80
N ARG A 696 25.30 -9.40 31.62
CA ARG A 696 24.95 -7.98 31.90
C ARG A 696 24.93 -7.13 30.66
N THR A 697 25.94 -7.27 29.77
CA THR A 697 25.94 -6.53 28.48
C THR A 697 24.70 -6.84 27.63
N LEU A 698 24.30 -8.11 27.57
CA LEU A 698 23.09 -8.51 26.83
C LEU A 698 21.82 -8.08 27.54
N VAL A 699 21.75 -8.21 28.86
CA VAL A 699 20.61 -7.72 29.66
C VAL A 699 20.38 -6.22 29.43
N ASP A 700 21.46 -5.42 29.46
CA ASP A 700 21.37 -3.98 29.21
C ASP A 700 20.87 -3.68 27.79
N SER A 701 21.44 -4.33 26.77
CA SER A 701 21.07 -4.10 25.35
C SER A 701 19.67 -4.61 24.99
N LEU A 702 19.17 -5.62 25.71
CA LEU A 702 17.86 -6.25 25.45
C LEU A 702 16.74 -5.70 26.35
N GLY A 703 17.02 -4.73 27.24
CA GLY A 703 16.04 -4.16 28.12
C GLY A 703 15.49 -5.13 29.18
N LEU A 704 16.28 -6.13 29.59
CA LEU A 704 15.89 -7.16 30.55
C LEU A 704 16.25 -6.77 31.98
N THR A 705 15.68 -7.46 32.96
CA THR A 705 15.99 -7.26 34.39
C THR A 705 16.76 -8.46 34.93
N ALA A 706 17.86 -8.18 35.63
CA ALA A 706 18.69 -9.20 36.24
C ALA A 706 19.14 -8.80 37.64
N ALA A 707 19.63 -9.78 38.42
CA ALA A 707 20.35 -9.52 39.65
C ALA A 707 21.55 -10.43 39.81
N MET A 708 22.61 -9.88 40.41
CA MET A 708 23.81 -10.62 40.88
C MET A 708 23.49 -11.27 42.20
N LEU A 709 23.79 -12.55 42.35
CA LEU A 709 23.46 -13.36 43.49
C LEU A 709 24.74 -13.79 44.26
N GLY A 710 24.67 -13.76 45.59
CA GLY A 710 25.76 -14.23 46.47
C GLY A 710 25.84 -15.75 46.58
N SER A 711 24.76 -16.46 46.18
CA SER A 711 24.70 -17.94 46.17
C SER A 711 23.76 -18.39 45.04
N MET A 712 23.88 -19.64 44.60
CA MET A 712 22.89 -20.27 43.73
C MET A 712 21.53 -20.33 44.42
N PRO A 713 20.41 -20.03 43.73
CA PRO A 713 19.09 -20.19 44.31
C PRO A 713 18.81 -21.64 44.72
N SER A 714 18.17 -21.82 45.88
CA SER A 714 17.79 -23.14 46.40
C SER A 714 16.42 -23.60 45.88
N VAL A 715 16.17 -23.47 44.58
CA VAL A 715 14.93 -23.91 43.90
C VAL A 715 15.27 -24.99 42.88
N THR A 716 14.29 -25.82 42.55
CA THR A 716 14.42 -26.80 41.46
C THR A 716 14.67 -26.05 40.15
N MET A 717 15.68 -26.53 39.40
CA MET A 717 16.08 -25.96 38.11
C MET A 717 16.42 -27.09 37.15
N HIS A 718 16.12 -26.85 35.86
CA HIS A 718 16.59 -27.71 34.76
C HIS A 718 17.46 -26.91 33.79
N ASP A 719 18.10 -27.60 32.86
CA ASP A 719 18.93 -26.95 31.84
C ASP A 719 18.04 -26.20 30.83
N ALA A 720 18.45 -25.00 30.48
CA ALA A 720 17.81 -24.26 29.41
C ALA A 720 18.23 -24.81 28.05
N ASP A 721 17.34 -25.49 27.38
CA ASP A 721 17.59 -26.02 26.05
C ASP A 721 17.76 -24.90 24.99
N VAL A 722 18.47 -25.27 23.92
CA VAL A 722 18.61 -24.46 22.71
C VAL A 722 18.14 -25.29 21.54
N PRO A 723 16.84 -25.28 21.23
CA PRO A 723 16.32 -26.07 20.13
C PRO A 723 16.94 -25.62 18.81
N ARG A 724 17.23 -26.60 17.94
CA ARG A 724 17.54 -26.32 16.54
C ARG A 724 16.22 -26.10 15.78
N VAL A 725 16.20 -25.06 14.99
CA VAL A 725 15.01 -24.69 14.20
C VAL A 725 15.28 -25.00 12.73
N ALA A 726 14.40 -25.78 12.11
CA ALA A 726 14.37 -25.97 10.67
C ALA A 726 13.02 -25.51 10.12
N MET A 727 13.03 -24.80 9.00
CA MET A 727 11.84 -24.38 8.30
C MET A 727 11.71 -25.15 7.00
N TYR A 728 10.58 -25.83 6.81
CA TYR A 728 10.22 -26.43 5.53
C TYR A 728 9.32 -25.48 4.75
N SER A 729 9.66 -25.24 3.49
CA SER A 729 8.85 -24.45 2.56
C SER A 729 8.70 -25.17 1.24
N GLN A 730 7.49 -25.11 0.69
CA GLN A 730 7.22 -25.52 -0.69
C GLN A 730 7.65 -24.42 -1.67
N TRP A 731 7.86 -24.78 -2.93
CA TRP A 731 8.17 -23.83 -3.99
C TRP A 731 7.05 -22.80 -4.24
N SER A 732 5.81 -23.17 -3.97
CA SER A 732 4.63 -22.31 -4.08
C SER A 732 3.96 -22.14 -2.71
N GLY A 733 3.16 -21.09 -2.54
CA GLY A 733 2.44 -20.84 -1.28
C GLY A 733 3.36 -20.37 -0.14
N THR A 734 4.34 -19.55 -0.45
CA THR A 734 5.40 -19.13 0.46
C THR A 734 5.05 -17.89 1.31
N GLN A 735 3.78 -17.52 1.38
CA GLN A 735 3.34 -16.23 1.98
C GLN A 735 3.85 -16.01 3.41
N ASN A 736 3.82 -17.01 4.27
CA ASN A 736 4.22 -16.85 5.66
C ASN A 736 5.74 -16.99 5.88
N LEU A 737 6.46 -17.58 4.94
CA LEU A 737 7.88 -17.89 5.11
C LEU A 737 8.72 -16.63 5.36
N GLY A 738 8.44 -15.55 4.66
CA GLY A 738 9.16 -14.29 4.81
C GLY A 738 8.98 -13.69 6.21
N TRP A 739 7.77 -13.73 6.77
CA TRP A 739 7.49 -13.25 8.13
C TRP A 739 8.21 -14.08 9.20
N TYR A 740 8.25 -15.40 9.06
CA TYR A 740 9.02 -16.24 9.97
C TYR A 740 10.51 -15.94 9.88
N ARG A 741 11.06 -15.79 8.68
CA ARG A 741 12.47 -15.45 8.49
C ARG A 741 12.81 -14.09 9.09
N LEU A 742 11.99 -13.06 8.83
CA LEU A 742 12.16 -11.74 9.40
C LEU A 742 12.15 -11.79 10.93
N THR A 743 11.18 -12.50 11.51
CA THR A 743 11.05 -12.66 12.96
C THR A 743 12.28 -13.36 13.55
N PHE A 744 12.75 -14.45 12.94
CA PHE A 744 13.92 -15.18 13.44
C PHE A 744 15.20 -14.36 13.32
N ASP A 745 15.38 -13.63 12.23
CA ASP A 745 16.53 -12.72 12.09
C ASP A 745 16.47 -11.57 13.11
N GLU A 746 15.29 -11.01 13.38
CA GLU A 746 15.09 -9.95 14.37
C GLU A 746 15.48 -10.42 15.77
N PHE A 747 14.98 -11.59 16.18
CA PHE A 747 15.25 -12.16 17.50
C PHE A 747 16.52 -13.03 17.57
N LYS A 748 17.35 -13.02 16.51
CA LYS A 748 18.64 -13.76 16.48
C LYS A 748 18.49 -15.27 16.68
N ILE A 749 17.38 -15.83 16.21
CA ILE A 749 17.09 -17.26 16.24
C ILE A 749 17.70 -17.88 14.98
N PRO A 750 18.75 -18.69 15.08
CA PRO A 750 19.33 -19.37 13.93
C PRO A 750 18.37 -20.46 13.43
N PHE A 751 18.26 -20.60 12.12
CA PHE A 751 17.41 -21.60 11.47
C PHE A 751 18.05 -22.12 10.19
N ASP A 752 17.68 -23.34 9.83
CA ASP A 752 17.97 -23.97 8.54
C ASP A 752 16.70 -23.92 7.69
N LEU A 753 16.82 -23.53 6.39
CA LEU A 753 15.72 -23.45 5.45
C LEU A 753 15.80 -24.59 4.45
#